data_5f2df010801aaceee6b8dbcbbe98eb2b
#
_entry.id   5f2df010801aaceee6b8dbcbbe98eb2b
#
_cell.length_a   1.000
_cell.length_b   1.000
_cell.length_c   1.000
_cell.angle_alpha   90.00
_cell.angle_beta   90.00
_cell.angle_gamma   90.00
#
_symmetry.space_group_name_H-M   'P 1'
#
loop_
_entity.id
_entity.type
_entity.pdbx_description
1 polymer ?
#
loop_
_entity_poly.entity_id
_entity_poly.type
_entity_poly.pdbx_seq_one_letter_code
_entity_poly.pdbx_strand_id
1 'polypeptide(L)'
;MEPMRLAYSHYALGQLFSSERDFDSSLKELEMVYQIAQSSSNSNLAGHMEEVLGITYLHRGSFADPAVDPVINEALLFPSHPGVLKTKRTDVEKAIGYLTRCLKREPSNTEVQWLLNLAYMTIDRYPSLVPKEFLIPPSVFSSKEDLGRFLDVAPAAGVDTYGTAGGAIIDDFDNDGLLDVVTSQVDDCAPLHFYHNNGDGTFTDRAHAAGLSDQTGGLNILQADYNNDGCMDILVLRGGWEFARRNSLLRNNCDGTFTDVTAQSGLLDGALSPSQSAVWTDIDNDGNLDLFIANENAPSQLFLNKGDGTFTEISHQAGIDRIANSKAVASADYDNDGYPDFYVSNFNGLNFLYHNNGDRTFTEVARAAGVNEPLMSFAAWFFDYDNDGRPDLFVTSFFFSVEEAVRSYLGLPRKMETMRLYRNVGNGKFEDVTAKVNLDRVFLPMGSNFGDIDNDGYLDIYLGTGNPSYASMMPNVLLHNQAGKRFTDITASSGTGAFAKGHGVAFGDLNNDGDEDIFVVMGGPQVGDRFPSRLFENPGKHGNDWITLRLVGVKSNRGAIGARIGVTVVNEGRERRTIWRTVGSGGSFGASPLQQHVGLGKSAKIEKIEIWWPTSKTKQTFENISPNQFIEIKEFENSVTKLTRPTFQLGGPARRARERSTSGG
;
A
#
# COMPACT_ATOMS: atom_id res chain seq x y z
N MET A 1 -33.97 -35.14 1.04
CA MET A 1 -33.34 -34.29 2.10
C MET A 1 -31.91 -34.72 2.46
N GLU A 2 -31.64 -36.03 2.54
CA GLU A 2 -30.32 -36.57 2.91
C GLU A 2 -29.18 -36.20 1.96
N PRO A 3 -29.33 -36.30 0.59
CA PRO A 3 -28.24 -35.94 -0.33
C PRO A 3 -27.84 -34.46 -0.28
N MET A 4 -28.81 -33.56 -0.06
CA MET A 4 -28.51 -32.11 0.03
C MET A 4 -27.81 -31.73 1.34
N ARG A 5 -28.11 -32.40 2.46
CA ARG A 5 -27.37 -32.20 3.72
C ARG A 5 -25.92 -32.67 3.57
N LEU A 6 -25.74 -33.83 2.92
CA LEU A 6 -24.41 -34.37 2.63
C LEU A 6 -23.62 -33.41 1.71
N ALA A 7 -24.23 -32.88 0.65
CA ALA A 7 -23.62 -31.90 -0.23
C ALA A 7 -23.19 -30.66 0.55
N TYR A 8 -24.02 -30.15 1.47
CA TYR A 8 -23.67 -28.99 2.28
C TYR A 8 -22.46 -29.25 3.19
N SER A 9 -22.40 -30.44 3.82
CA SER A 9 -21.25 -30.82 4.66
C SER A 9 -19.94 -30.92 3.85
N HIS A 10 -19.98 -31.58 2.70
CA HIS A 10 -18.81 -31.65 1.79
C HIS A 10 -18.40 -30.27 1.28
N TYR A 11 -19.36 -29.39 0.94
CA TYR A 11 -19.08 -28.03 0.53
C TYR A 11 -18.34 -27.24 1.63
N ALA A 12 -18.87 -27.29 2.87
CA ALA A 12 -18.26 -26.61 4.00
C ALA A 12 -16.84 -27.13 4.29
N LEU A 13 -16.63 -28.45 4.23
CA LEU A 13 -15.30 -29.05 4.37
C LEU A 13 -14.36 -28.62 3.22
N GLY A 14 -14.85 -28.63 1.99
CA GLY A 14 -14.08 -28.19 0.83
C GLY A 14 -13.64 -26.74 0.94
N GLN A 15 -14.51 -25.84 1.41
CA GLN A 15 -14.15 -24.44 1.66
C GLN A 15 -13.11 -24.31 2.79
N LEU A 16 -13.28 -25.06 3.88
CA LEU A 16 -12.34 -25.06 4.99
C LEU A 16 -10.94 -25.52 4.54
N PHE A 17 -10.85 -26.63 3.80
CA PHE A 17 -9.58 -27.09 3.23
C PHE A 17 -8.98 -26.08 2.25
N SER A 18 -9.78 -25.40 1.43
CA SER A 18 -9.29 -24.29 0.60
C SER A 18 -8.68 -23.19 1.44
N SER A 19 -9.32 -22.80 2.56
CA SER A 19 -8.81 -21.74 3.45
C SER A 19 -7.48 -22.10 4.13
N GLU A 20 -7.15 -23.38 4.21
CA GLU A 20 -5.88 -23.91 4.72
C GLU A 20 -4.87 -24.23 3.58
N ARG A 21 -5.23 -23.95 2.30
CA ARG A 21 -4.47 -24.34 1.09
C ARG A 21 -4.29 -25.84 0.88
N ASP A 22 -5.00 -26.69 1.59
CA ASP A 22 -5.08 -28.11 1.28
C ASP A 22 -6.03 -28.33 0.08
N PHE A 23 -5.55 -27.93 -1.11
CA PHE A 23 -6.34 -28.03 -2.34
C PHE A 23 -6.63 -29.46 -2.76
N ASP A 24 -5.83 -30.45 -2.33
CA ASP A 24 -6.09 -31.85 -2.65
C ASP A 24 -7.30 -32.37 -1.88
N SER A 25 -7.38 -32.12 -0.58
CA SER A 25 -8.55 -32.44 0.23
C SER A 25 -9.76 -31.60 -0.18
N SER A 26 -9.58 -30.32 -0.44
CA SER A 26 -10.64 -29.42 -0.90
C SER A 26 -11.29 -29.94 -2.19
N LEU A 27 -10.52 -30.23 -3.21
CA LEU A 27 -11.05 -30.72 -4.49
C LEU A 27 -11.77 -32.04 -4.37
N LYS A 28 -11.28 -32.96 -3.52
CA LYS A 28 -11.97 -34.22 -3.24
C LYS A 28 -13.38 -34.00 -2.69
N GLU A 29 -13.52 -33.09 -1.73
CA GLU A 29 -14.82 -32.76 -1.13
C GLU A 29 -15.72 -32.00 -2.12
N LEU A 30 -15.20 -31.01 -2.83
CA LEU A 30 -15.96 -30.21 -3.80
C LEU A 30 -16.42 -31.03 -5.02
N GLU A 31 -15.60 -31.96 -5.53
CA GLU A 31 -15.99 -32.88 -6.60
C GLU A 31 -17.13 -33.80 -6.16
N MET A 32 -17.18 -34.24 -4.89
CA MET A 32 -18.30 -35.00 -4.36
C MET A 32 -19.59 -34.18 -4.40
N VAL A 33 -19.56 -32.92 -4.03
CA VAL A 33 -20.72 -32.01 -4.13
C VAL A 33 -21.21 -31.91 -5.59
N TYR A 34 -20.29 -31.78 -6.52
CA TYR A 34 -20.60 -31.68 -7.94
C TYR A 34 -21.28 -32.97 -8.46
N GLN A 35 -20.77 -34.13 -8.07
CA GLN A 35 -21.40 -35.44 -8.39
C GLN A 35 -22.81 -35.54 -7.82
N ILE A 36 -23.03 -35.14 -6.57
CA ILE A 36 -24.36 -35.09 -5.95
C ILE A 36 -25.29 -34.16 -6.73
N ALA A 37 -24.81 -32.98 -7.12
CA ALA A 37 -25.59 -32.01 -7.89
C ALA A 37 -26.01 -32.57 -9.26
N GLN A 38 -25.12 -33.27 -9.95
CA GLN A 38 -25.39 -33.92 -11.24
C GLN A 38 -26.39 -35.06 -11.10
N SER A 39 -26.22 -35.95 -10.11
CA SER A 39 -27.10 -37.10 -9.89
C SER A 39 -28.51 -36.69 -9.44
N SER A 40 -28.65 -35.57 -8.75
CA SER A 40 -29.92 -34.99 -8.33
C SER A 40 -30.57 -34.07 -9.36
N SER A 41 -29.96 -33.91 -10.54
CA SER A 41 -30.37 -32.95 -11.60
C SER A 41 -30.55 -31.51 -11.08
N ASN A 42 -29.79 -31.11 -10.08
CA ASN A 42 -29.80 -29.76 -9.51
C ASN A 42 -28.86 -28.85 -10.35
N SER A 43 -29.40 -28.25 -11.39
CA SER A 43 -28.64 -27.42 -12.33
C SER A 43 -28.03 -26.18 -11.68
N ASN A 44 -28.68 -25.58 -10.67
CA ASN A 44 -28.19 -24.40 -9.98
C ASN A 44 -26.95 -24.75 -9.13
N LEU A 45 -27.05 -25.83 -8.33
CA LEU A 45 -25.90 -26.30 -7.55
C LEU A 45 -24.75 -26.73 -8.46
N ALA A 46 -25.03 -27.46 -9.55
CA ALA A 46 -24.00 -27.85 -10.51
C ALA A 46 -23.29 -26.63 -11.11
N GLY A 47 -24.03 -25.57 -11.46
CA GLY A 47 -23.47 -24.32 -11.98
C GLY A 47 -22.57 -23.62 -10.98
N HIS A 48 -23.02 -23.49 -9.74
CA HIS A 48 -22.19 -22.92 -8.67
C HIS A 48 -20.93 -23.76 -8.42
N MET A 49 -21.06 -25.09 -8.41
CA MET A 49 -19.90 -25.97 -8.23
C MET A 49 -18.89 -25.90 -9.38
N GLU A 50 -19.32 -25.64 -10.62
CA GLU A 50 -18.38 -25.43 -11.73
C GLU A 50 -17.55 -24.18 -11.55
N GLU A 51 -18.12 -23.09 -11.02
CA GLU A 51 -17.37 -21.89 -10.67
C GLU A 51 -16.37 -22.17 -9.55
N VAL A 52 -16.81 -22.74 -8.44
CA VAL A 52 -15.98 -23.06 -7.27
C VAL A 52 -14.84 -24.02 -7.64
N LEU A 53 -15.13 -25.09 -8.39
CA LEU A 53 -14.11 -26.02 -8.87
C LEU A 53 -13.14 -25.36 -9.84
N GLY A 54 -13.64 -24.51 -10.74
CA GLY A 54 -12.81 -23.72 -11.65
C GLY A 54 -11.80 -22.87 -10.90
N ILE A 55 -12.24 -22.15 -9.88
CA ILE A 55 -11.37 -21.32 -9.00
C ILE A 55 -10.36 -22.19 -8.26
N THR A 56 -10.82 -23.27 -7.60
CA THR A 56 -9.95 -24.14 -6.79
C THR A 56 -8.87 -24.83 -7.64
N TYR A 57 -9.24 -25.33 -8.83
CA TYR A 57 -8.27 -25.88 -9.77
C TYR A 57 -7.29 -24.82 -10.30
N LEU A 58 -7.74 -23.60 -10.55
CA LEU A 58 -6.87 -22.50 -10.97
C LEU A 58 -5.86 -22.17 -9.86
N HIS A 59 -6.30 -22.08 -8.61
CA HIS A 59 -5.39 -21.88 -7.48
C HIS A 59 -4.35 -22.99 -7.36
N ARG A 60 -4.78 -24.28 -7.36
CA ARG A 60 -3.83 -25.39 -7.26
C ARG A 60 -2.87 -25.47 -8.43
N GLY A 61 -3.33 -25.06 -9.63
CA GLY A 61 -2.53 -25.09 -10.86
C GLY A 61 -1.56 -23.92 -10.99
N SER A 62 -1.92 -22.73 -10.48
CA SER A 62 -1.19 -21.49 -10.74
C SER A 62 -0.42 -20.98 -9.51
N PHE A 63 -0.88 -21.29 -8.30
CA PHE A 63 -0.34 -20.77 -7.05
C PHE A 63 0.20 -21.90 -6.17
N ALA A 64 1.08 -22.77 -6.74
CA ALA A 64 1.79 -23.75 -5.94
C ALA A 64 2.60 -23.06 -4.83
N ASP A 65 2.99 -23.80 -3.80
CA ASP A 65 3.68 -23.25 -2.64
C ASP A 65 5.06 -22.66 -3.02
N PRO A 66 5.28 -21.34 -2.87
CA PRO A 66 6.58 -20.73 -3.18
C PRO A 66 7.73 -21.25 -2.31
N ALA A 67 7.43 -21.77 -1.12
CA ALA A 67 8.43 -22.42 -0.27
C ALA A 67 9.02 -23.68 -0.92
N VAL A 68 8.33 -24.25 -1.90
CA VAL A 68 8.73 -25.46 -2.63
C VAL A 68 9.36 -25.15 -3.99
N ASP A 69 9.01 -24.03 -4.62
CA ASP A 69 9.56 -23.64 -5.95
C ASP A 69 9.69 -22.11 -6.08
N PRO A 70 10.90 -21.55 -5.87
CA PRO A 70 11.14 -20.10 -5.98
C PRO A 70 10.92 -19.52 -7.39
N VAL A 71 10.79 -20.34 -8.42
CA VAL A 71 10.49 -19.90 -9.80
C VAL A 71 9.03 -19.42 -9.95
N ILE A 72 8.16 -19.77 -9.00
CA ILE A 72 6.73 -19.39 -9.03
C ILE A 72 6.52 -17.89 -8.80
N ASN A 73 7.48 -17.20 -8.18
CA ASN A 73 7.35 -15.77 -7.90
C ASN A 73 7.15 -14.91 -9.15
N GLU A 74 7.81 -15.22 -10.27
CA GLU A 74 7.62 -14.48 -11.53
C GLU A 74 6.27 -14.79 -12.21
N ALA A 75 5.67 -15.94 -11.90
CA ALA A 75 4.41 -16.39 -12.45
C ALA A 75 3.20 -15.60 -11.93
N LEU A 76 3.36 -14.95 -10.79
CA LEU A 76 2.30 -14.17 -10.12
C LEU A 76 2.30 -12.70 -10.55
N LEU A 77 3.04 -12.33 -11.62
CA LEU A 77 3.08 -10.97 -12.15
C LEU A 77 2.19 -10.84 -13.41
N PHE A 78 1.53 -9.71 -13.52
CA PHE A 78 0.69 -9.36 -14.66
C PHE A 78 1.41 -8.41 -15.63
N PRO A 79 1.36 -8.64 -16.94
CA PRO A 79 0.92 -9.87 -17.60
C PRO A 79 1.92 -11.01 -17.38
N SER A 80 1.42 -12.23 -17.15
CA SER A 80 2.28 -13.39 -16.93
C SER A 80 3.19 -13.64 -18.13
N HIS A 81 4.48 -13.90 -17.87
CA HIS A 81 5.44 -14.17 -18.95
C HIS A 81 5.43 -15.65 -19.35
N PRO A 82 5.45 -15.92 -20.69
CA PRO A 82 5.60 -17.26 -21.20
C PRO A 82 6.92 -17.89 -20.72
N GLY A 83 6.88 -19.13 -20.27
CA GLY A 83 8.05 -19.99 -20.07
C GLY A 83 8.57 -20.11 -18.62
N VAL A 84 8.07 -19.32 -17.67
CA VAL A 84 8.50 -19.38 -16.26
C VAL A 84 7.66 -20.35 -15.42
N LEU A 85 6.46 -20.70 -15.87
CA LEU A 85 5.51 -21.48 -15.10
C LEU A 85 5.74 -22.98 -15.17
N LYS A 86 6.22 -23.58 -14.10
CA LYS A 86 5.97 -25.00 -13.79
C LYS A 86 4.54 -25.18 -13.24
N THR A 87 3.54 -24.63 -13.93
CA THR A 87 2.14 -24.85 -13.55
C THR A 87 1.80 -26.33 -13.63
N LYS A 88 0.96 -26.81 -12.73
CA LYS A 88 0.25 -28.07 -12.94
C LYS A 88 -0.76 -27.86 -14.07
N ARG A 89 -0.25 -27.82 -15.31
CA ARG A 89 -0.99 -27.49 -16.54
C ARG A 89 -2.32 -28.23 -16.65
N THR A 90 -2.36 -29.49 -16.22
CA THR A 90 -3.58 -30.31 -16.18
C THR A 90 -4.67 -29.73 -15.28
N ASP A 91 -4.30 -29.08 -14.19
CA ASP A 91 -5.25 -28.43 -13.28
C ASP A 91 -5.81 -27.16 -13.89
N VAL A 92 -4.95 -26.34 -14.50
CA VAL A 92 -5.40 -25.14 -15.23
C VAL A 92 -6.30 -25.51 -16.40
N GLU A 93 -6.02 -26.59 -17.14
CA GLU A 93 -6.89 -27.08 -18.21
C GLU A 93 -8.26 -27.57 -17.69
N LYS A 94 -8.30 -28.18 -16.49
CA LYS A 94 -9.57 -28.49 -15.82
C LYS A 94 -10.31 -27.21 -15.41
N ALA A 95 -9.61 -26.22 -14.84
CA ALA A 95 -10.19 -24.92 -14.51
C ALA A 95 -10.83 -24.27 -15.74
N ILE A 96 -10.11 -24.20 -16.86
CA ILE A 96 -10.63 -23.70 -18.15
C ILE A 96 -11.92 -24.43 -18.54
N GLY A 97 -11.95 -25.76 -18.41
CA GLY A 97 -13.13 -26.58 -18.70
C GLY A 97 -14.35 -26.21 -17.84
N TYR A 98 -14.15 -26.03 -16.55
CA TYR A 98 -15.21 -25.65 -15.59
C TYR A 98 -15.70 -24.22 -15.84
N LEU A 99 -14.79 -23.23 -15.91
CA LEU A 99 -15.10 -21.82 -16.14
C LEU A 99 -15.79 -21.60 -17.51
N THR A 100 -15.38 -22.33 -18.54
CA THR A 100 -16.06 -22.27 -19.86
C THR A 100 -17.50 -22.80 -19.79
N ARG A 101 -17.78 -23.86 -19.01
CA ARG A 101 -19.16 -24.35 -18.83
C ARG A 101 -20.02 -23.33 -18.07
N CYS A 102 -19.45 -22.71 -17.04
CA CYS A 102 -20.11 -21.64 -16.30
C CYS A 102 -20.50 -20.48 -17.24
N LEU A 103 -19.58 -19.97 -18.05
CA LEU A 103 -19.82 -18.87 -18.99
C LEU A 103 -20.80 -19.24 -20.13
N LYS A 104 -20.87 -20.50 -20.54
CA LYS A 104 -21.90 -20.92 -21.51
C LYS A 104 -23.31 -20.85 -20.94
N ARG A 105 -23.49 -20.98 -19.63
CA ARG A 105 -24.78 -20.78 -18.95
C ARG A 105 -25.04 -19.32 -18.64
N GLU A 106 -24.02 -18.59 -18.19
CA GLU A 106 -24.13 -17.21 -17.76
C GLU A 106 -23.05 -16.36 -18.46
N PRO A 107 -23.27 -16.01 -19.75
CA PRO A 107 -22.27 -15.28 -20.55
C PRO A 107 -21.94 -13.87 -20.04
N SER A 108 -22.79 -13.31 -19.18
CA SER A 108 -22.63 -11.97 -18.59
C SER A 108 -21.81 -11.96 -17.30
N ASN A 109 -21.38 -13.11 -16.77
CA ASN A 109 -20.55 -13.20 -15.57
C ASN A 109 -19.12 -12.77 -15.87
N THR A 110 -18.83 -11.48 -15.64
CA THR A 110 -17.52 -10.89 -15.96
C THR A 110 -16.41 -11.33 -14.99
N GLU A 111 -16.74 -11.77 -13.79
CA GLU A 111 -15.78 -12.36 -12.85
C GLU A 111 -15.24 -13.69 -13.40
N VAL A 112 -16.13 -14.60 -13.80
CA VAL A 112 -15.74 -15.87 -14.43
C VAL A 112 -15.04 -15.64 -15.76
N GLN A 113 -15.45 -14.62 -16.53
CA GLN A 113 -14.76 -14.22 -17.75
C GLN A 113 -13.31 -13.81 -17.46
N TRP A 114 -13.08 -13.02 -16.42
CA TRP A 114 -11.73 -12.64 -15.97
C TRP A 114 -10.90 -13.87 -15.62
N LEU A 115 -11.43 -14.74 -14.74
CA LEU A 115 -10.75 -15.97 -14.31
C LEU A 115 -10.42 -16.91 -15.46
N LEU A 116 -11.29 -17.00 -16.48
CA LEU A 116 -11.02 -17.78 -17.68
C LEU A 116 -9.83 -17.19 -18.47
N ASN A 117 -9.80 -15.87 -18.69
CA ASN A 117 -8.68 -15.22 -19.37
C ASN A 117 -7.38 -15.39 -18.59
N LEU A 118 -7.42 -15.23 -17.27
CA LEU A 118 -6.28 -15.46 -16.38
C LEU A 118 -5.77 -16.92 -16.51
N ALA A 119 -6.66 -17.91 -16.49
CA ALA A 119 -6.29 -19.31 -16.69
C ALA A 119 -5.57 -19.56 -18.04
N TYR A 120 -6.00 -18.90 -19.10
CA TYR A 120 -5.29 -18.96 -20.39
C TYR A 120 -3.94 -18.23 -20.36
N MET A 121 -3.81 -17.12 -19.61
CA MET A 121 -2.54 -16.42 -19.42
C MET A 121 -1.52 -17.33 -18.71
N THR A 122 -1.94 -18.04 -17.66
CA THR A 122 -1.03 -18.89 -16.86
C THR A 122 -0.45 -20.08 -17.61
N ILE A 123 -1.03 -20.51 -18.73
CA ILE A 123 -0.53 -21.60 -19.57
C ILE A 123 -0.06 -21.15 -20.95
N ASP A 124 0.21 -19.85 -21.11
CA ASP A 124 0.70 -19.25 -22.36
C ASP A 124 -0.21 -19.51 -23.59
N ARG A 125 -1.52 -19.41 -23.39
CA ARG A 125 -2.52 -19.58 -24.46
C ARG A 125 -3.39 -18.34 -24.67
N TYR A 126 -3.15 -17.27 -23.92
CA TYR A 126 -3.80 -15.98 -24.10
C TYR A 126 -3.02 -15.10 -25.08
N PRO A 127 -3.66 -14.33 -25.94
CA PRO A 127 -5.11 -14.27 -26.19
C PRO A 127 -5.60 -15.30 -27.23
N SER A 128 -4.68 -16.02 -27.90
CA SER A 128 -4.90 -16.74 -29.12
C SER A 128 -5.88 -17.91 -29.03
N LEU A 129 -5.97 -18.55 -27.87
CA LEU A 129 -6.83 -19.74 -27.66
C LEU A 129 -8.03 -19.46 -26.75
N VAL A 130 -8.22 -18.23 -26.26
CA VAL A 130 -9.44 -17.85 -25.55
C VAL A 130 -10.62 -17.81 -26.55
N PRO A 131 -11.78 -18.42 -26.23
CA PRO A 131 -12.97 -18.27 -27.07
C PRO A 131 -13.31 -16.79 -27.29
N LYS A 132 -13.57 -16.41 -28.55
CA LYS A 132 -13.75 -14.99 -28.95
C LYS A 132 -14.83 -14.28 -28.16
N GLU A 133 -15.92 -14.98 -27.83
CA GLU A 133 -17.04 -14.48 -27.05
C GLU A 133 -16.70 -14.16 -25.59
N PHE A 134 -15.60 -14.73 -25.07
CA PHE A 134 -15.15 -14.55 -23.68
C PHE A 134 -13.79 -13.84 -23.58
N LEU A 135 -13.19 -13.48 -24.71
CA LEU A 135 -11.88 -12.82 -24.74
C LEU A 135 -11.97 -11.41 -24.14
N ILE A 136 -11.14 -11.13 -23.17
CA ILE A 136 -10.78 -9.77 -22.74
C ILE A 136 -9.60 -9.33 -23.62
N PRO A 137 -9.75 -8.32 -24.48
CA PRO A 137 -8.69 -7.98 -25.44
C PRO A 137 -7.44 -7.44 -24.73
N PRO A 138 -6.20 -7.75 -25.19
CA PRO A 138 -4.97 -7.20 -24.62
C PRO A 138 -4.93 -5.67 -24.59
N SER A 139 -5.63 -5.00 -25.51
CA SER A 139 -5.72 -3.54 -25.57
C SER A 139 -6.36 -2.90 -24.33
N VAL A 140 -7.10 -3.68 -23.54
CA VAL A 140 -7.70 -3.22 -22.26
C VAL A 140 -6.62 -2.91 -21.23
N PHE A 141 -5.49 -3.63 -21.28
CA PHE A 141 -4.38 -3.54 -20.34
C PHE A 141 -3.19 -2.76 -20.91
N SER A 142 -3.24 -2.36 -22.18
CA SER A 142 -2.12 -1.67 -22.82
C SER A 142 -2.06 -0.20 -22.41
N SER A 143 -0.87 0.27 -22.02
CA SER A 143 -0.53 1.68 -21.93
C SER A 143 0.35 2.07 -23.11
N LYS A 144 0.28 3.36 -23.51
CA LYS A 144 1.23 3.95 -24.45
C LYS A 144 2.49 4.47 -23.74
N GLU A 145 2.45 4.48 -22.41
CA GLU A 145 3.57 4.93 -21.59
C GLU A 145 4.47 3.75 -21.27
N ASP A 146 5.75 3.97 -21.43
CA ASP A 146 6.80 3.00 -21.13
C ASP A 146 7.88 3.69 -20.30
N LEU A 147 7.74 3.58 -18.96
CA LEU A 147 8.74 4.04 -17.99
C LEU A 147 9.81 2.97 -17.72
N GLY A 148 9.78 1.88 -18.47
CA GLY A 148 10.60 0.70 -18.25
C GLY A 148 9.89 -0.33 -17.38
N ARG A 149 10.51 -1.51 -17.29
CA ARG A 149 9.97 -2.62 -16.52
C ARG A 149 10.67 -2.72 -15.17
N PHE A 150 9.90 -2.64 -14.12
CA PHE A 150 10.34 -2.92 -12.76
C PHE A 150 10.66 -4.41 -12.59
N LEU A 151 11.67 -4.72 -11.81
CA LEU A 151 12.05 -6.09 -11.51
C LEU A 151 11.67 -6.45 -10.08
N ASP A 152 10.98 -7.56 -9.90
CA ASP A 152 10.78 -8.11 -8.56
C ASP A 152 12.08 -8.75 -8.08
N VAL A 153 12.75 -8.08 -7.16
CA VAL A 153 14.04 -8.50 -6.58
C VAL A 153 13.90 -9.04 -5.16
N ALA A 154 12.68 -9.10 -4.59
CA ALA A 154 12.45 -9.53 -3.22
C ALA A 154 13.12 -10.87 -2.87
N PRO A 155 13.04 -11.94 -3.71
CA PRO A 155 13.71 -13.22 -3.40
C PRO A 155 15.23 -13.13 -3.40
N ALA A 156 15.79 -12.30 -4.27
CA ALA A 156 17.25 -12.13 -4.35
C ALA A 156 17.79 -11.20 -3.26
N ALA A 157 16.96 -10.25 -2.83
CA ALA A 157 17.26 -9.33 -1.75
C ALA A 157 17.02 -9.95 -0.35
N GLY A 158 16.27 -11.05 -0.25
CA GLY A 158 15.96 -11.72 1.02
C GLY A 158 14.81 -11.09 1.81
N VAL A 159 13.85 -10.46 1.11
CA VAL A 159 12.69 -9.77 1.72
C VAL A 159 11.33 -10.32 1.25
N ASP A 160 11.33 -11.50 0.66
CA ASP A 160 10.14 -12.17 0.11
C ASP A 160 9.38 -13.02 1.14
N THR A 161 9.25 -12.55 2.37
CA THR A 161 8.52 -13.29 3.40
C THR A 161 7.15 -13.72 2.90
N TYR A 162 6.88 -15.00 3.10
CA TYR A 162 5.62 -15.64 2.77
C TYR A 162 4.63 -15.45 3.93
N GLY A 163 3.74 -14.46 3.80
CA GLY A 163 2.93 -13.99 4.91
C GLY A 163 1.48 -13.66 4.57
N THR A 164 0.75 -13.26 5.59
CA THR A 164 -0.62 -12.74 5.51
C THR A 164 -0.62 -11.23 5.29
N ALA A 165 -1.80 -10.62 5.23
CA ALA A 165 -1.98 -9.17 5.23
C ALA A 165 -1.22 -8.49 6.37
N GLY A 166 -0.72 -7.28 6.15
CA GLY A 166 -0.02 -6.51 7.16
C GLY A 166 0.47 -5.16 6.64
N GLY A 167 1.13 -4.41 7.48
CA GLY A 167 1.75 -3.14 7.16
C GLY A 167 3.21 -3.28 6.70
N ALA A 168 3.71 -2.25 6.02
CA ALA A 168 5.12 -2.09 5.65
C ALA A 168 5.57 -0.66 5.94
N ILE A 169 6.71 -0.49 6.56
CA ILE A 169 7.35 0.81 6.75
C ILE A 169 8.80 0.75 6.29
N ILE A 170 9.25 1.84 5.71
CA ILE A 170 10.62 2.02 5.25
C ILE A 170 11.18 3.25 5.95
N ASP A 171 12.30 3.12 6.66
CA ASP A 171 13.09 4.24 7.19
C ASP A 171 14.50 3.75 7.58
N ASP A 172 15.36 4.68 8.02
CA ASP A 172 16.70 4.40 8.55
C ASP A 172 16.58 4.15 10.06
N PHE A 173 16.35 2.88 10.47
CA PHE A 173 16.06 2.52 11.86
C PHE A 173 17.29 2.38 12.75
N ASP A 174 18.49 2.22 12.19
CA ASP A 174 19.73 2.13 12.97
C ASP A 174 20.69 3.31 12.72
N ASN A 175 20.23 4.32 11.97
CA ASN A 175 20.96 5.55 11.65
C ASN A 175 22.28 5.32 10.91
N ASP A 176 22.38 4.24 10.09
CA ASP A 176 23.55 3.96 9.26
C ASP A 176 23.53 4.67 7.88
N GLY A 177 22.41 5.31 7.55
CA GLY A 177 22.18 6.05 6.32
C GLY A 177 21.58 5.22 5.19
N LEU A 178 21.24 3.96 5.43
CA LEU A 178 20.52 3.10 4.50
C LEU A 178 19.06 2.94 4.97
N LEU A 179 18.16 2.75 4.01
CA LEU A 179 16.77 2.51 4.33
C LEU A 179 16.54 1.01 4.62
N ASP A 180 16.02 0.72 5.78
CA ASP A 180 15.57 -0.60 6.22
C ASP A 180 14.07 -0.79 5.93
N VAL A 181 13.59 -2.03 6.05
CA VAL A 181 12.17 -2.38 5.89
C VAL A 181 11.67 -3.10 7.14
N VAL A 182 10.56 -2.64 7.72
CA VAL A 182 9.87 -3.39 8.77
C VAL A 182 8.47 -3.78 8.29
N THR A 183 8.08 -5.03 8.54
CA THR A 183 6.76 -5.53 8.15
C THR A 183 6.04 -6.19 9.30
N SER A 184 4.71 -6.12 9.27
CA SER A 184 3.82 -6.85 10.17
C SER A 184 2.95 -7.84 9.41
N GLN A 185 2.27 -8.71 10.13
CA GLN A 185 1.29 -9.65 9.60
C GLN A 185 0.08 -9.72 10.53
N VAL A 186 -1.12 -9.89 9.96
CA VAL A 186 -2.37 -10.00 10.76
C VAL A 186 -2.43 -11.32 11.53
N ASP A 187 -1.70 -12.35 11.12
CA ASP A 187 -1.62 -13.65 11.79
C ASP A 187 -1.01 -13.49 13.19
N ASP A 188 -1.77 -13.86 14.21
CA ASP A 188 -1.41 -13.77 15.63
C ASP A 188 -0.16 -14.52 16.03
N CYS A 189 0.24 -15.50 15.25
CA CYS A 189 1.41 -16.31 15.49
C CYS A 189 2.63 -15.81 14.68
N ALA A 190 2.45 -14.87 13.77
CA ALA A 190 3.53 -14.35 12.94
C ALA A 190 4.18 -13.12 13.60
N PRO A 191 5.52 -13.14 13.81
CA PRO A 191 6.24 -12.00 14.36
C PRO A 191 6.37 -10.87 13.34
N LEU A 192 6.81 -9.69 13.81
CA LEU A 192 7.34 -8.66 12.94
C LEU A 192 8.62 -9.15 12.26
N HIS A 193 8.90 -8.62 11.06
CA HIS A 193 10.20 -8.73 10.43
C HIS A 193 10.88 -7.37 10.42
N PHE A 194 12.18 -7.36 10.71
CA PHE A 194 13.05 -6.19 10.61
C PHE A 194 14.20 -6.51 9.64
N TYR A 195 14.03 -6.10 8.41
CA TYR A 195 15.01 -6.31 7.34
C TYR A 195 15.99 -5.15 7.32
N HIS A 196 17.15 -5.34 7.94
CA HIS A 196 18.26 -4.41 7.87
C HIS A 196 18.94 -4.47 6.50
N ASN A 197 19.17 -3.33 5.89
CA ASN A 197 19.84 -3.17 4.61
C ASN A 197 21.36 -3.33 4.76
N ASN A 198 21.94 -4.35 4.16
CA ASN A 198 23.37 -4.64 4.29
C ASN A 198 24.28 -3.73 3.43
N GLY A 199 23.71 -2.83 2.60
CA GLY A 199 24.47 -1.95 1.70
C GLY A 199 25.11 -2.66 0.50
N ASP A 200 24.73 -3.91 0.25
CA ASP A 200 25.25 -4.72 -0.88
C ASP A 200 24.12 -5.22 -1.81
N GLY A 201 22.91 -4.77 -1.58
CA GLY A 201 21.68 -5.13 -2.30
C GLY A 201 20.95 -6.32 -1.68
N THR A 202 21.37 -6.77 -0.51
CA THR A 202 20.68 -7.79 0.29
C THR A 202 20.23 -7.23 1.62
N PHE A 203 19.26 -7.90 2.24
CA PHE A 203 18.77 -7.56 3.57
C PHE A 203 18.93 -8.74 4.51
N THR A 204 19.09 -8.44 5.80
CA THR A 204 19.13 -9.45 6.86
C THR A 204 17.99 -9.22 7.84
N ASP A 205 17.15 -10.22 8.05
CA ASP A 205 16.11 -10.14 9.08
C ASP A 205 16.74 -10.15 10.48
N ARG A 206 16.69 -9.03 11.18
CA ARG A 206 17.22 -8.82 12.52
C ARG A 206 16.14 -8.82 13.61
N ALA A 207 14.88 -9.19 13.32
CA ALA A 207 13.77 -9.11 14.27
C ALA A 207 14.10 -9.80 15.61
N HIS A 208 14.74 -10.96 15.57
CA HIS A 208 15.17 -11.67 16.81
C HIS A 208 16.23 -10.87 17.59
N ALA A 209 17.25 -10.39 16.92
CA ALA A 209 18.34 -9.63 17.55
C ALA A 209 17.84 -8.27 18.07
N ALA A 210 16.86 -7.69 17.40
CA ALA A 210 16.23 -6.43 17.75
C ALA A 210 15.19 -6.55 18.89
N GLY A 211 14.91 -7.75 19.40
CA GLY A 211 13.91 -7.95 20.46
C GLY A 211 12.45 -7.88 19.99
N LEU A 212 12.19 -8.10 18.69
CA LEU A 212 10.86 -8.01 18.09
C LEU A 212 10.16 -9.37 17.91
N SER A 213 10.80 -10.48 18.27
CA SER A 213 10.24 -11.84 18.07
C SER A 213 8.92 -12.11 18.77
N ASP A 214 8.68 -11.45 19.91
CA ASP A 214 7.45 -11.59 20.70
C ASP A 214 6.36 -10.59 20.26
N GLN A 215 6.65 -9.73 19.30
CA GLN A 215 5.71 -8.80 18.72
C GLN A 215 4.98 -9.49 17.56
N THR A 216 3.91 -10.22 17.88
CA THR A 216 3.13 -10.97 16.91
C THR A 216 1.83 -10.29 16.57
N GLY A 217 1.29 -10.58 15.41
CA GLY A 217 0.05 -10.01 14.89
C GLY A 217 0.18 -8.49 14.69
N GLY A 218 -0.20 -7.97 13.60
CA GLY A 218 -0.16 -6.53 13.34
C GLY A 218 -0.82 -6.26 12.00
N LEU A 219 -1.99 -5.64 12.03
CA LEU A 219 -2.69 -5.28 10.81
C LEU A 219 -2.00 -4.13 10.10
N ASN A 220 -1.48 -3.18 10.88
CA ASN A 220 -0.80 -1.99 10.36
C ASN A 220 0.36 -1.61 11.29
N ILE A 221 1.37 -0.95 10.73
CA ILE A 221 2.51 -0.41 11.45
C ILE A 221 2.85 0.99 10.96
N LEU A 222 3.40 1.83 11.84
CA LEU A 222 3.86 3.19 11.52
C LEU A 222 5.17 3.48 12.25
N GLN A 223 5.99 4.36 11.65
CA GLN A 223 7.19 4.88 12.28
C GLN A 223 7.04 6.34 12.70
N ALA A 224 7.73 6.74 13.75
CA ALA A 224 7.98 8.12 14.14
C ALA A 224 9.05 8.16 15.24
N ASP A 225 9.78 9.25 15.34
CA ASP A 225 10.57 9.60 16.53
C ASP A 225 9.65 10.34 17.51
N TYR A 226 8.83 9.57 18.28
CA TYR A 226 7.78 10.14 19.11
C TYR A 226 8.31 10.86 20.37
N ASN A 227 9.54 10.54 20.78
CA ASN A 227 10.19 11.06 21.98
C ASN A 227 11.31 12.07 21.67
N ASN A 228 11.52 12.40 20.39
CA ASN A 228 12.53 13.34 19.89
C ASN A 228 13.99 12.97 20.25
N ASP A 229 14.30 11.66 20.41
CA ASP A 229 15.66 11.20 20.76
C ASP A 229 16.54 10.97 19.50
N GLY A 230 15.98 11.03 18.30
CA GLY A 230 16.68 10.88 17.03
C GLY A 230 16.70 9.47 16.49
N CYS A 231 15.97 8.55 17.09
CA CYS A 231 15.84 7.17 16.65
C CYS A 231 14.39 6.86 16.29
N MET A 232 14.18 6.15 15.20
CA MET A 232 12.86 5.89 14.64
C MET A 232 12.16 4.77 15.43
N ASP A 233 11.04 5.08 16.08
CA ASP A 233 10.22 4.15 16.85
C ASP A 233 9.14 3.51 15.98
N ILE A 234 8.51 2.43 16.48
CA ILE A 234 7.49 1.66 15.74
C ILE A 234 6.21 1.58 16.56
N LEU A 235 5.07 1.94 15.95
CA LEU A 235 3.73 1.68 16.46
C LEU A 235 3.13 0.49 15.70
N VAL A 236 2.69 -0.54 16.43
CA VAL A 236 2.00 -1.72 15.87
C VAL A 236 0.52 -1.65 16.22
N LEU A 237 -0.33 -1.59 15.21
CA LEU A 237 -1.78 -1.58 15.35
C LEU A 237 -2.36 -2.98 15.18
N ARG A 238 -3.28 -3.37 16.08
CA ARG A 238 -3.89 -4.70 16.10
C ARG A 238 -5.41 -4.63 16.25
N GLY A 239 -6.05 -5.72 15.88
CA GLY A 239 -7.47 -5.93 16.15
C GLY A 239 -8.44 -5.43 15.09
N GLY A 240 -8.02 -4.60 14.15
CA GLY A 240 -8.85 -4.27 13.00
C GLY A 240 -9.23 -5.56 12.21
N TRP A 241 -10.42 -5.62 11.66
CA TRP A 241 -11.06 -6.77 10.98
C TRP A 241 -11.53 -7.92 11.89
N GLU A 242 -11.07 -8.01 13.13
CA GLU A 242 -11.39 -9.13 14.02
C GLU A 242 -12.04 -8.67 15.31
N PHE A 243 -11.24 -8.43 16.33
CA PHE A 243 -11.69 -8.03 17.66
C PHE A 243 -10.63 -7.18 18.36
N ALA A 244 -11.08 -6.40 19.33
CA ALA A 244 -10.22 -5.47 20.04
C ALA A 244 -8.97 -6.13 20.64
N ARG A 245 -7.80 -5.56 20.40
CA ARG A 245 -6.49 -6.03 20.85
C ARG A 245 -5.64 -4.88 21.38
N ARG A 246 -4.55 -5.25 22.05
CA ARG A 246 -3.54 -4.31 22.50
C ARG A 246 -2.65 -3.90 21.32
N ASN A 247 -2.51 -2.60 21.09
CA ASN A 247 -1.45 -2.04 20.25
C ASN A 247 -0.10 -2.12 20.97
N SER A 248 1.00 -1.91 20.28
CA SER A 248 2.33 -1.79 20.89
C SER A 248 3.07 -0.57 20.39
N LEU A 249 3.61 0.22 21.31
CA LEU A 249 4.60 1.25 21.04
C LEU A 249 5.98 0.68 21.38
N LEU A 250 6.81 0.52 20.37
CA LEU A 250 8.14 -0.07 20.45
C LEU A 250 9.17 1.04 20.30
N ARG A 251 9.74 1.46 21.42
CA ARG A 251 10.79 2.48 21.44
C ARG A 251 12.10 1.90 20.93
N ASN A 252 12.70 2.56 19.97
CA ASN A 252 14.05 2.27 19.50
C ASN A 252 15.08 2.72 20.55
N ASN A 253 15.97 1.84 20.95
CA ASN A 253 17.02 2.14 21.95
C ASN A 253 18.26 2.78 21.32
N CYS A 254 18.26 3.10 20.02
CA CYS A 254 19.37 3.64 19.25
C CYS A 254 20.62 2.71 19.17
N ASP A 255 20.43 1.45 19.43
CA ASP A 255 21.49 0.43 19.40
C ASP A 255 21.10 -0.78 18.53
N GLY A 256 20.07 -0.63 17.70
CA GLY A 256 19.50 -1.68 16.86
C GLY A 256 18.52 -2.60 17.60
N THR A 257 18.13 -2.25 18.84
CA THR A 257 17.13 -3.00 19.61
C THR A 257 15.91 -2.13 19.95
N PHE A 258 14.78 -2.78 20.26
CA PHE A 258 13.53 -2.12 20.60
C PHE A 258 13.01 -2.57 21.97
N THR A 259 12.33 -1.67 22.67
CA THR A 259 11.66 -1.95 23.96
C THR A 259 10.18 -1.62 23.87
N ASP A 260 9.31 -2.58 24.22
CA ASP A 260 7.86 -2.33 24.33
C ASP A 260 7.59 -1.41 25.53
N VAL A 261 7.23 -0.17 25.25
CA VAL A 261 6.95 0.88 26.24
C VAL A 261 5.46 1.21 26.34
N THR A 262 4.58 0.43 25.72
CA THR A 262 3.15 0.72 25.63
C THR A 262 2.48 0.97 26.99
N ALA A 263 2.81 0.17 28.00
CA ALA A 263 2.26 0.34 29.34
C ALA A 263 2.80 1.61 30.03
N GLN A 264 4.10 1.87 29.89
CA GLN A 264 4.78 3.01 30.50
C GLN A 264 4.37 4.33 29.83
N SER A 265 4.07 4.30 28.54
CA SER A 265 3.68 5.48 27.78
C SER A 265 2.24 5.95 28.05
N GLY A 266 1.40 5.16 28.72
CA GLY A 266 0.00 5.49 28.96
C GLY A 266 -0.94 5.14 27.80
N LEU A 267 -0.46 4.49 26.73
CA LEU A 267 -1.31 4.07 25.61
C LEU A 267 -2.26 2.92 25.94
N LEU A 268 -2.10 2.29 27.11
CA LEU A 268 -3.03 1.28 27.65
C LEU A 268 -4.16 1.87 28.50
N ASP A 269 -4.14 3.17 28.80
CA ASP A 269 -5.16 3.82 29.63
C ASP A 269 -6.52 3.91 28.90
N GLY A 270 -6.53 3.64 27.57
CA GLY A 270 -7.74 3.43 26.78
C GLY A 270 -8.22 1.98 26.80
N ALA A 271 -9.49 1.75 26.44
CA ALA A 271 -10.01 0.41 26.23
C ALA A 271 -9.28 -0.26 25.03
N LEU A 272 -9.15 -1.58 25.07
CA LEU A 272 -8.72 -2.34 23.90
C LEU A 272 -9.64 -1.99 22.72
N SER A 273 -9.08 -1.67 21.59
CA SER A 273 -9.82 -1.22 20.41
C SER A 273 -9.42 -2.00 19.16
N PRO A 274 -10.34 -2.21 18.22
CA PRO A 274 -10.02 -2.81 16.93
C PRO A 274 -9.35 -1.75 16.04
N SER A 275 -8.07 -1.50 16.27
CA SER A 275 -7.32 -0.42 15.64
C SER A 275 -6.99 -0.76 14.19
N GLN A 276 -7.28 0.18 13.29
CA GLN A 276 -7.15 0.01 11.85
C GLN A 276 -6.01 0.84 11.26
N SER A 277 -5.95 2.10 11.63
CA SER A 277 -4.99 3.07 11.11
C SER A 277 -4.66 4.09 12.18
N ALA A 278 -3.51 4.74 12.06
CA ALA A 278 -3.12 5.84 12.94
C ALA A 278 -2.30 6.88 12.17
N VAL A 279 -2.11 8.04 12.79
CA VAL A 279 -1.23 9.09 12.27
C VAL A 279 -0.55 9.81 13.42
N TRP A 280 0.74 10.10 13.25
CA TRP A 280 1.52 10.95 14.12
C TRP A 280 1.49 12.39 13.61
N THR A 281 1.21 13.35 14.49
CA THR A 281 1.23 14.78 14.15
C THR A 281 1.28 15.63 15.42
N ASP A 282 1.80 16.85 15.33
CA ASP A 282 1.89 17.83 16.44
C ASP A 282 0.65 18.74 16.36
N ILE A 283 -0.45 18.37 17.07
CA ILE A 283 -1.76 19.05 16.94
C ILE A 283 -1.80 20.45 17.55
N ASP A 284 -0.89 20.77 18.47
CA ASP A 284 -0.89 22.04 19.19
C ASP A 284 0.40 22.85 19.00
N ASN A 285 1.27 22.40 18.08
CA ASN A 285 2.53 23.04 17.73
C ASN A 285 3.48 23.22 18.94
N ASP A 286 3.55 22.19 19.83
CA ASP A 286 4.46 22.21 20.96
C ASP A 286 5.81 21.51 20.68
N GLY A 287 5.94 20.82 19.55
CA GLY A 287 7.12 20.09 19.09
C GLY A 287 7.12 18.61 19.45
N ASN A 288 6.08 18.12 20.11
CA ASN A 288 5.91 16.70 20.41
C ASN A 288 4.87 16.08 19.47
N LEU A 289 5.11 14.87 19.00
CA LEU A 289 4.17 14.17 18.14
C LEU A 289 3.05 13.55 18.95
N ASP A 290 1.84 13.96 18.68
CA ASP A 290 0.60 13.35 19.19
C ASP A 290 0.16 12.19 18.29
N LEU A 291 -0.72 11.35 18.81
CA LEU A 291 -1.16 10.13 18.11
C LEU A 291 -2.68 10.07 17.98
N PHE A 292 -3.17 10.06 16.74
CA PHE A 292 -4.57 9.73 16.44
C PHE A 292 -4.66 8.27 15.99
N ILE A 293 -5.57 7.48 16.59
CA ILE A 293 -5.86 6.09 16.22
C ILE A 293 -7.32 5.98 15.76
N ALA A 294 -7.53 5.54 14.52
CA ALA A 294 -8.83 5.25 13.95
C ALA A 294 -9.21 3.78 14.19
N ASN A 295 -10.39 3.55 14.77
CA ASN A 295 -10.87 2.24 15.20
C ASN A 295 -12.10 1.79 14.39
N GLU A 296 -12.25 0.48 14.19
CA GLU A 296 -13.42 -0.13 13.57
C GLU A 296 -14.56 -0.29 14.58
N ASN A 297 -15.73 0.30 14.26
CA ASN A 297 -16.94 0.17 15.10
C ASN A 297 -16.72 0.51 16.59
N ALA A 298 -15.71 1.33 16.87
CA ALA A 298 -15.34 1.82 18.18
C ALA A 298 -14.96 3.33 18.09
N PRO A 299 -14.94 4.07 19.22
CA PRO A 299 -14.49 5.46 19.22
C PRO A 299 -13.06 5.59 18.71
N SER A 300 -12.79 6.58 17.85
CA SER A 300 -11.41 6.98 17.57
C SER A 300 -10.73 7.52 18.83
N GLN A 301 -9.40 7.41 18.88
CA GLN A 301 -8.62 7.81 20.05
C GLN A 301 -7.58 8.88 19.67
N LEU A 302 -7.42 9.89 20.51
CA LEU A 302 -6.40 10.93 20.38
C LEU A 302 -5.61 11.01 21.67
N PHE A 303 -4.31 10.78 21.56
CA PHE A 303 -3.35 10.79 22.66
C PHE A 303 -2.43 12.00 22.53
N LEU A 304 -2.51 12.91 23.48
CA LEU A 304 -1.64 14.08 23.58
C LEU A 304 -0.30 13.68 24.22
N ASN A 305 0.80 13.95 23.55
CA ASN A 305 2.17 13.71 24.05
C ASN A 305 2.58 14.78 25.05
N LYS A 306 3.10 14.38 26.22
CA LYS A 306 3.54 15.31 27.27
C LYS A 306 5.01 15.73 27.15
N GLY A 307 5.72 15.25 26.14
CA GLY A 307 7.15 15.51 25.94
C GLY A 307 8.08 14.77 26.90
N ASP A 308 7.56 13.88 27.72
CA ASP A 308 8.32 13.03 28.65
C ASP A 308 8.27 11.54 28.29
N GLY A 309 7.80 11.23 27.06
CA GLY A 309 7.59 9.88 26.56
C GLY A 309 6.26 9.25 27.00
N THR A 310 5.37 10.04 27.62
CA THR A 310 4.04 9.59 28.06
C THR A 310 2.93 10.39 27.40
N PHE A 311 1.74 9.78 27.31
CA PHE A 311 0.58 10.34 26.65
C PHE A 311 -0.60 10.51 27.61
N THR A 312 -1.53 11.38 27.23
CA THR A 312 -2.84 11.53 27.87
C THR A 312 -3.93 11.39 26.79
N GLU A 313 -4.89 10.52 27.01
CA GLU A 313 -6.03 10.35 26.12
C GLU A 313 -6.97 11.56 26.26
N ILE A 314 -7.29 12.24 25.15
CA ILE A 314 -8.10 13.48 25.11
C ILE A 314 -9.25 13.41 24.10
N SER A 315 -9.59 12.26 23.52
CA SER A 315 -10.54 12.11 22.40
C SER A 315 -11.89 12.77 22.65
N HIS A 316 -12.45 12.57 23.85
CA HIS A 316 -13.73 13.15 24.23
C HIS A 316 -13.66 14.69 24.35
N GLN A 317 -12.57 15.19 24.96
CA GLN A 317 -12.36 16.64 25.11
C GLN A 317 -12.11 17.29 23.74
N ALA A 318 -11.41 16.59 22.87
CA ALA A 318 -11.09 17.03 21.51
C ALA A 318 -12.31 16.95 20.55
N GLY A 319 -13.36 16.20 20.90
CA GLY A 319 -14.57 16.06 20.07
C GLY A 319 -14.41 15.12 18.88
N ILE A 320 -13.47 14.14 18.97
CA ILE A 320 -13.17 13.21 17.86
C ILE A 320 -13.60 11.76 18.14
N ASP A 321 -14.21 11.47 19.27
CA ASP A 321 -14.57 10.14 19.78
C ASP A 321 -15.82 9.52 19.11
N ARG A 322 -16.06 9.83 17.84
CA ARG A 322 -17.19 9.27 17.08
C ARG A 322 -16.96 7.80 16.79
N ILE A 323 -18.02 7.01 16.93
CA ILE A 323 -18.04 5.60 16.56
C ILE A 323 -18.34 5.50 15.06
N ALA A 324 -17.41 4.91 14.30
CA ALA A 324 -17.57 4.64 12.88
C ALA A 324 -16.78 3.36 12.51
N ASN A 325 -17.01 2.84 11.31
CA ASN A 325 -16.17 1.76 10.77
C ASN A 325 -14.97 2.38 10.04
N SER A 326 -14.05 2.97 10.84
CA SER A 326 -12.92 3.73 10.29
C SER A 326 -11.88 2.82 9.68
N LYS A 327 -11.31 3.24 8.51
CA LYS A 327 -10.33 2.46 7.75
C LYS A 327 -8.99 3.16 7.61
N ALA A 328 -8.98 4.46 7.43
CA ALA A 328 -7.75 5.24 7.40
C ALA A 328 -7.93 6.56 8.16
N VAL A 329 -6.82 7.08 8.65
CA VAL A 329 -6.71 8.46 9.11
C VAL A 329 -5.50 9.10 8.44
N ALA A 330 -5.65 10.33 7.97
CA ALA A 330 -4.60 11.14 7.37
C ALA A 330 -4.59 12.53 8.00
N SER A 331 -3.41 13.14 8.10
CA SER A 331 -3.26 14.49 8.64
C SER A 331 -2.60 15.43 7.64
N ALA A 332 -3.10 16.66 7.56
CA ALA A 332 -2.47 17.79 6.88
C ALA A 332 -3.09 19.10 7.36
N ASP A 333 -2.34 20.18 7.29
CA ASP A 333 -2.87 21.55 7.36
C ASP A 333 -3.50 21.90 5.99
N TYR A 334 -4.79 21.49 5.78
CA TYR A 334 -5.40 21.60 4.46
C TYR A 334 -5.84 23.01 4.11
N ASP A 335 -6.06 23.89 5.09
CA ASP A 335 -6.50 25.27 4.87
C ASP A 335 -5.39 26.31 5.13
N ASN A 336 -4.19 25.85 5.49
CA ASN A 336 -2.97 26.63 5.74
C ASN A 336 -3.14 27.63 6.91
N ASP A 337 -3.82 27.23 7.97
CA ASP A 337 -3.96 28.03 9.20
C ASP A 337 -2.81 27.79 10.19
N GLY A 338 -1.97 26.77 9.92
CA GLY A 338 -0.79 26.39 10.70
C GLY A 338 -1.05 25.36 11.77
N TYR A 339 -2.22 24.69 11.75
CA TYR A 339 -2.56 23.55 12.59
C TYR A 339 -2.94 22.34 11.75
N PRO A 340 -2.45 21.15 12.07
CA PRO A 340 -2.79 19.95 11.31
C PRO A 340 -4.22 19.49 11.59
N ASP A 341 -4.94 19.15 10.55
CA ASP A 341 -6.29 18.62 10.54
C ASP A 341 -6.29 17.10 10.33
N PHE A 342 -7.44 16.44 10.53
CA PHE A 342 -7.57 15.01 10.31
C PHE A 342 -8.68 14.68 9.32
N TYR A 343 -8.38 13.80 8.38
CA TYR A 343 -9.38 13.12 7.59
C TYR A 343 -9.50 11.65 7.98
N VAL A 344 -10.73 11.19 8.24
CA VAL A 344 -11.02 9.79 8.62
C VAL A 344 -11.94 9.18 7.58
N SER A 345 -11.46 8.16 6.87
CA SER A 345 -12.27 7.39 5.93
C SER A 345 -13.06 6.31 6.66
N ASN A 346 -14.32 6.13 6.27
CA ASN A 346 -15.24 5.19 6.91
C ASN A 346 -15.84 4.22 5.90
N PHE A 347 -15.84 2.94 6.25
CA PHE A 347 -16.48 1.89 5.46
C PHE A 347 -17.97 1.79 5.81
N ASN A 348 -18.84 1.85 4.80
CA ASN A 348 -20.29 1.86 4.96
C ASN A 348 -20.81 3.05 5.78
N GLY A 349 -20.22 4.22 5.57
CA GLY A 349 -20.60 5.45 6.27
C GLY A 349 -19.99 6.70 5.67
N LEU A 350 -20.40 7.88 6.14
CA LEU A 350 -19.81 9.15 5.74
C LEU A 350 -18.43 9.31 6.36
N ASN A 351 -17.50 9.89 5.59
CA ASN A 351 -16.17 10.24 6.05
C ASN A 351 -16.20 11.51 6.91
N PHE A 352 -15.18 11.68 7.74
CA PHE A 352 -15.01 12.87 8.58
C PHE A 352 -13.81 13.70 8.13
N LEU A 353 -13.93 15.02 8.19
CA LEU A 353 -12.83 15.96 8.14
C LEU A 353 -12.90 16.80 9.41
N TYR A 354 -11.95 16.62 10.31
CA TYR A 354 -11.86 17.35 11.56
C TYR A 354 -10.91 18.53 11.39
N HIS A 355 -11.46 19.73 11.35
CA HIS A 355 -10.70 20.97 11.37
C HIS A 355 -10.20 21.25 12.79
N ASN A 356 -8.91 21.51 12.93
CA ASN A 356 -8.25 21.82 14.20
C ASN A 356 -8.52 23.28 14.58
N ASN A 357 -9.17 23.51 15.71
CA ASN A 357 -9.50 24.87 16.18
C ASN A 357 -8.30 25.61 16.82
N GLY A 358 -7.11 24.99 16.90
CA GLY A 358 -5.91 25.55 17.51
C GLY A 358 -5.89 25.56 19.04
N ASP A 359 -6.87 24.91 19.67
CA ASP A 359 -7.04 24.83 21.14
C ASP A 359 -7.17 23.38 21.65
N ARG A 360 -6.68 22.39 20.85
CA ARG A 360 -6.79 20.94 21.07
C ARG A 360 -8.22 20.40 20.91
N THR A 361 -9.12 21.18 20.33
CA THR A 361 -10.46 20.72 19.95
C THR A 361 -10.63 20.72 18.44
N PHE A 362 -11.56 19.93 17.94
CA PHE A 362 -11.79 19.77 16.50
C PHE A 362 -13.25 19.95 16.12
N THR A 363 -13.47 20.52 14.95
CA THR A 363 -14.81 20.69 14.38
C THR A 363 -14.95 19.83 13.12
N GLU A 364 -15.96 18.95 13.07
CA GLU A 364 -16.21 18.10 11.89
C GLU A 364 -16.85 18.92 10.76
N VAL A 365 -16.17 19.00 9.60
CA VAL A 365 -16.51 19.87 8.47
C VAL A 365 -16.60 19.16 7.12
N ALA A 366 -16.50 17.82 7.03
CA ALA A 366 -16.41 17.07 5.77
C ALA A 366 -17.55 17.40 4.80
N ARG A 367 -18.79 17.47 5.30
CA ARG A 367 -19.94 17.85 4.47
C ARG A 367 -19.84 19.28 3.95
N ALA A 368 -19.38 20.19 4.78
CA ALA A 368 -19.21 21.59 4.39
C ALA A 368 -18.06 21.76 3.38
N ALA A 369 -16.99 20.97 3.53
CA ALA A 369 -15.85 20.94 2.63
C ALA A 369 -16.14 20.19 1.32
N GLY A 370 -17.16 19.31 1.28
CA GLY A 370 -17.54 18.51 0.11
C GLY A 370 -16.76 17.20 -0.03
N VAL A 371 -16.26 16.62 1.07
CA VAL A 371 -15.36 15.44 1.07
C VAL A 371 -15.88 14.26 1.92
N ASN A 372 -17.19 14.21 2.17
CA ASN A 372 -17.79 13.17 3.01
C ASN A 372 -18.09 11.84 2.29
N GLU A 373 -17.69 11.68 1.02
CA GLU A 373 -17.80 10.48 0.20
C GLU A 373 -16.41 9.96 -0.20
N PRO A 374 -16.25 8.74 -0.76
CA PRO A 374 -17.29 7.72 -0.99
C PRO A 374 -17.79 7.07 0.31
N LEU A 375 -18.92 6.35 0.25
CA LEU A 375 -19.47 5.67 1.45
C LEU A 375 -18.73 4.38 1.81
N MET A 376 -18.14 3.73 0.83
CA MET A 376 -17.36 2.52 1.00
C MET A 376 -15.86 2.84 1.02
N SER A 377 -15.48 3.84 1.82
CA SER A 377 -14.10 4.33 1.87
C SER A 377 -13.14 3.34 2.51
N PHE A 378 -11.88 3.37 2.06
CA PHE A 378 -10.81 2.56 2.64
C PHE A 378 -9.55 3.43 2.85
N ALA A 379 -8.45 3.21 2.11
CA ALA A 379 -7.26 4.03 2.22
C ALA A 379 -7.52 5.51 1.90
N ALA A 380 -6.87 6.42 2.62
CA ALA A 380 -6.93 7.85 2.35
C ALA A 380 -5.63 8.54 2.77
N TRP A 381 -5.25 9.59 2.03
CA TRP A 381 -4.10 10.44 2.37
C TRP A 381 -4.22 11.82 1.74
N PHE A 382 -3.44 12.77 2.28
CA PHE A 382 -3.22 14.06 1.67
C PHE A 382 -1.91 14.07 0.87
N PHE A 383 -1.91 14.71 -0.29
CA PHE A 383 -0.74 14.98 -1.12
C PHE A 383 -1.04 16.15 -2.07
N ASP A 384 -0.04 16.76 -2.68
CA ASP A 384 -0.23 17.78 -3.70
C ASP A 384 -0.02 17.14 -5.08
N TYR A 385 -1.13 16.64 -5.70
CA TYR A 385 -1.03 15.86 -6.94
C TYR A 385 -0.74 16.72 -8.19
N ASP A 386 -1.07 18.03 -8.17
CA ASP A 386 -0.88 18.93 -9.31
C ASP A 386 0.19 20.02 -9.07
N ASN A 387 0.88 19.97 -7.93
CA ASN A 387 1.92 20.91 -7.52
C ASN A 387 1.42 22.37 -7.45
N ASP A 388 0.16 22.59 -7.04
CA ASP A 388 -0.38 23.93 -6.86
C ASP A 388 -0.09 24.53 -5.47
N GLY A 389 0.54 23.73 -4.59
CA GLY A 389 0.96 24.13 -3.27
C GLY A 389 -0.13 23.97 -2.20
N ARG A 390 -1.20 23.24 -2.45
CA ARG A 390 -2.23 22.90 -1.48
C ARG A 390 -2.35 21.39 -1.35
N PRO A 391 -2.50 20.88 -0.12
CA PRO A 391 -2.77 19.47 0.06
C PRO A 391 -4.14 19.07 -0.52
N ASP A 392 -4.13 18.18 -1.50
CA ASP A 392 -5.31 17.52 -2.06
C ASP A 392 -5.59 16.24 -1.29
N LEU A 393 -6.80 15.71 -1.42
CA LEU A 393 -7.23 14.53 -0.69
C LEU A 393 -7.58 13.39 -1.64
N PHE A 394 -6.91 12.26 -1.48
CA PHE A 394 -7.26 11.02 -2.17
C PHE A 394 -7.93 10.04 -1.22
N VAL A 395 -9.04 9.45 -1.66
CA VAL A 395 -9.81 8.47 -0.88
C VAL A 395 -10.16 7.30 -1.77
N THR A 396 -9.73 6.11 -1.40
CA THR A 396 -10.08 4.90 -2.14
C THR A 396 -11.49 4.42 -1.79
N SER A 397 -12.09 3.64 -2.70
CA SER A 397 -13.37 2.96 -2.48
C SER A 397 -13.16 1.46 -2.62
N PHE A 398 -13.68 0.67 -1.68
CA PHE A 398 -13.48 -0.77 -1.60
C PHE A 398 -14.81 -1.53 -1.68
N PHE A 399 -14.84 -2.57 -2.50
CA PHE A 399 -15.99 -3.46 -2.65
C PHE A 399 -15.56 -4.92 -2.69
N PHE A 400 -16.50 -5.80 -2.36
CA PHE A 400 -16.29 -7.25 -2.42
C PHE A 400 -16.63 -7.87 -3.80
N SER A 401 -16.58 -7.08 -4.88
CA SER A 401 -17.01 -7.53 -6.21
C SER A 401 -15.91 -7.39 -7.26
N VAL A 402 -15.28 -8.52 -7.60
CA VAL A 402 -14.38 -8.61 -8.75
C VAL A 402 -15.11 -8.29 -10.05
N GLU A 403 -16.41 -8.66 -10.16
CA GLU A 403 -17.24 -8.33 -11.32
C GLU A 403 -17.19 -6.83 -11.67
N GLU A 404 -17.36 -5.95 -10.68
CA GLU A 404 -17.38 -4.50 -10.91
C GLU A 404 -16.01 -3.95 -11.33
N ALA A 405 -14.92 -4.51 -10.83
CA ALA A 405 -13.58 -4.16 -11.29
C ALA A 405 -13.36 -4.56 -12.76
N VAL A 406 -13.77 -5.77 -13.13
CA VAL A 406 -13.67 -6.24 -14.53
C VAL A 406 -14.58 -5.43 -15.46
N ARG A 407 -15.81 -5.11 -15.05
CA ARG A 407 -16.70 -4.20 -15.78
C ARG A 407 -16.05 -2.84 -16.02
N SER A 408 -15.33 -2.33 -15.02
CA SER A 408 -14.57 -1.08 -15.14
C SER A 408 -13.45 -1.18 -16.18
N TYR A 409 -12.68 -2.28 -16.20
CA TYR A 409 -11.67 -2.53 -17.24
C TYR A 409 -12.27 -2.63 -18.64
N LEU A 410 -13.44 -3.24 -18.78
CA LEU A 410 -14.14 -3.40 -20.06
C LEU A 410 -14.92 -2.14 -20.49
N GLY A 411 -14.92 -1.06 -19.71
CA GLY A 411 -15.69 0.14 -20.01
C GLY A 411 -17.21 -0.08 -19.97
N LEU A 412 -17.68 -1.10 -19.24
CA LEU A 412 -19.10 -1.42 -19.07
C LEU A 412 -19.72 -0.55 -17.97
N PRO A 413 -21.04 -0.32 -17.99
CA PRO A 413 -21.74 0.42 -16.93
C PRO A 413 -21.49 -0.21 -15.57
N ARG A 414 -21.15 0.62 -14.58
CA ARG A 414 -20.88 0.25 -13.19
C ARG A 414 -22.08 0.49 -12.31
N LYS A 415 -22.19 -0.28 -11.22
CA LYS A 415 -23.20 -0.09 -10.17
C LYS A 415 -22.59 0.48 -8.89
N MET A 416 -21.26 0.36 -8.75
CA MET A 416 -20.54 0.76 -7.55
C MET A 416 -19.90 2.15 -7.70
N GLU A 417 -19.76 2.84 -6.59
CA GLU A 417 -19.03 4.11 -6.52
C GLU A 417 -17.51 3.86 -6.74
N THR A 418 -16.79 4.91 -7.09
CA THR A 418 -15.36 4.86 -7.34
C THR A 418 -14.59 5.60 -6.25
N MET A 419 -13.27 5.44 -6.22
CA MET A 419 -12.38 6.32 -5.44
C MET A 419 -12.67 7.79 -5.74
N ARG A 420 -12.14 8.67 -4.89
CA ARG A 420 -12.22 10.12 -5.09
C ARG A 420 -10.83 10.75 -5.04
N LEU A 421 -10.59 11.68 -5.95
CA LEU A 421 -9.54 12.67 -5.83
C LEU A 421 -10.21 14.04 -5.70
N TYR A 422 -10.03 14.63 -4.54
CA TYR A 422 -10.57 15.93 -4.18
C TYR A 422 -9.45 16.97 -4.26
N ARG A 423 -9.54 17.85 -5.26
CA ARG A 423 -8.61 18.96 -5.41
C ARG A 423 -8.95 20.06 -4.41
N ASN A 424 -7.98 20.51 -3.66
CA ASN A 424 -8.12 21.62 -2.73
C ASN A 424 -8.19 22.96 -3.50
N VAL A 425 -9.33 23.63 -3.44
CA VAL A 425 -9.53 24.91 -4.13
C VAL A 425 -9.37 26.12 -3.20
N GLY A 426 -8.88 25.87 -1.98
CA GLY A 426 -8.72 26.88 -0.93
C GLY A 426 -10.01 27.22 -0.20
N ASN A 427 -9.89 28.05 0.84
CA ASN A 427 -11.02 28.47 1.70
C ASN A 427 -11.79 27.28 2.32
N GLY A 428 -11.10 26.21 2.68
CA GLY A 428 -11.68 25.03 3.30
C GLY A 428 -12.61 24.22 2.38
N LYS A 429 -12.42 24.30 1.04
CA LYS A 429 -13.25 23.64 0.04
C LYS A 429 -12.45 22.77 -0.90
N PHE A 430 -13.10 21.71 -1.38
CA PHE A 430 -12.54 20.77 -2.35
C PHE A 430 -13.46 20.61 -3.56
N GLU A 431 -12.87 20.29 -4.71
CA GLU A 431 -13.54 19.93 -5.97
C GLU A 431 -13.26 18.44 -6.27
N ASP A 432 -14.29 17.64 -6.51
CA ASP A 432 -14.10 16.28 -7.02
C ASP A 432 -13.62 16.31 -8.47
N VAL A 433 -12.37 15.95 -8.68
CA VAL A 433 -11.72 15.92 -10.01
C VAL A 433 -11.54 14.50 -10.56
N THR A 434 -12.04 13.48 -9.88
CA THR A 434 -11.82 12.05 -10.15
C THR A 434 -12.00 11.70 -11.62
N ALA A 435 -13.13 12.05 -12.23
CA ALA A 435 -13.40 11.76 -13.64
C ALA A 435 -12.52 12.60 -14.58
N LYS A 436 -12.21 13.84 -14.20
CA LYS A 436 -11.37 14.75 -14.98
C LYS A 436 -9.94 14.24 -15.14
N VAL A 437 -9.43 13.59 -14.10
CA VAL A 437 -8.06 13.03 -14.08
C VAL A 437 -8.01 11.52 -14.39
N ASN A 438 -9.10 10.93 -14.92
CA ASN A 438 -9.18 9.52 -15.34
C ASN A 438 -9.05 8.49 -14.20
N LEU A 439 -9.44 8.84 -12.97
CA LEU A 439 -9.49 7.93 -11.82
C LEU A 439 -10.89 7.34 -11.59
N ASP A 440 -11.88 7.69 -12.42
CA ASP A 440 -13.26 7.19 -12.32
C ASP A 440 -13.35 5.71 -12.74
N ARG A 441 -12.66 4.84 -11.99
CA ARG A 441 -12.60 3.39 -12.21
C ARG A 441 -12.78 2.65 -10.89
N VAL A 442 -13.33 1.44 -10.95
CA VAL A 442 -13.40 0.55 -9.80
C VAL A 442 -12.13 -0.29 -9.74
N PHE A 443 -11.41 -0.15 -8.66
CA PHE A 443 -10.36 -1.04 -8.21
C PHE A 443 -10.79 -1.67 -6.88
N LEU A 444 -10.03 -2.60 -6.35
CA LEU A 444 -10.30 -3.21 -5.05
C LEU A 444 -9.13 -2.92 -4.09
N PRO A 445 -8.82 -1.64 -3.80
CA PRO A 445 -7.64 -1.29 -3.02
C PRO A 445 -7.86 -1.60 -1.55
N MET A 446 -6.93 -2.36 -0.95
CA MET A 446 -6.88 -2.62 0.48
C MET A 446 -5.78 -1.79 1.14
N GLY A 447 -4.59 -1.77 0.58
CA GLY A 447 -3.54 -0.85 0.96
C GLY A 447 -3.11 -0.02 -0.24
N SER A 448 -2.54 1.14 0.00
CA SER A 448 -2.07 2.02 -1.08
C SER A 448 -1.17 3.13 -0.55
N ASN A 449 -0.28 3.59 -1.41
CA ASN A 449 0.63 4.68 -1.12
C ASN A 449 1.01 5.41 -2.42
N PHE A 450 1.82 6.46 -2.30
CA PHE A 450 2.26 7.29 -3.40
C PHE A 450 3.78 7.51 -3.37
N GLY A 451 4.37 7.76 -4.54
CA GLY A 451 5.78 8.09 -4.75
C GLY A 451 5.99 8.71 -6.13
N ASP A 452 7.19 9.13 -6.46
CA ASP A 452 7.55 9.77 -7.73
C ASP A 452 8.46 8.82 -8.54
N ILE A 453 7.84 7.86 -9.26
CA ILE A 453 8.56 6.74 -9.87
C ILE A 453 9.42 7.11 -11.10
N ASP A 454 9.20 8.27 -11.69
CA ASP A 454 9.97 8.71 -12.85
C ASP A 454 10.69 10.04 -12.63
N ASN A 455 10.71 10.51 -11.38
CA ASN A 455 11.39 11.74 -10.99
C ASN A 455 10.91 12.98 -11.76
N ASP A 456 9.66 12.99 -12.23
CA ASP A 456 9.11 14.16 -12.94
C ASP A 456 8.58 15.24 -11.99
N GLY A 457 8.50 14.94 -10.69
CA GLY A 457 8.04 15.83 -9.61
C GLY A 457 6.56 15.72 -9.30
N TYR A 458 5.81 14.86 -10.00
CA TYR A 458 4.41 14.59 -9.70
C TYR A 458 4.26 13.19 -9.09
N LEU A 459 3.47 13.09 -8.04
CA LEU A 459 3.33 11.86 -7.27
C LEU A 459 2.41 10.86 -7.96
N ASP A 460 2.89 9.64 -8.12
CA ASP A 460 2.20 8.47 -8.66
C ASP A 460 1.54 7.67 -7.55
N ILE A 461 0.65 6.74 -7.91
CA ILE A 461 -0.11 5.95 -6.93
C ILE A 461 0.07 4.46 -7.18
N TYR A 462 0.41 3.70 -6.13
CA TYR A 462 0.35 2.25 -6.16
C TYR A 462 -0.78 1.74 -5.27
N LEU A 463 -1.66 0.91 -5.84
CA LEU A 463 -2.79 0.29 -5.16
C LEU A 463 -2.51 -1.19 -4.92
N GLY A 464 -2.40 -1.59 -3.67
CA GLY A 464 -2.47 -2.99 -3.26
C GLY A 464 -3.91 -3.46 -3.33
N THR A 465 -4.25 -4.26 -4.34
CA THR A 465 -5.63 -4.66 -4.64
C THR A 465 -5.95 -6.07 -4.17
N GLY A 466 -7.23 -6.36 -4.02
CA GLY A 466 -7.76 -7.67 -3.68
C GLY A 466 -9.05 -7.59 -2.85
N ASN A 467 -9.56 -8.72 -2.44
CA ASN A 467 -10.59 -8.85 -1.40
C ASN A 467 -10.47 -10.23 -0.72
N PRO A 468 -11.16 -10.49 0.40
CA PRO A 468 -11.06 -11.76 1.14
C PRO A 468 -11.45 -13.01 0.34
N SER A 469 -12.17 -12.88 -0.77
CA SER A 469 -12.58 -14.03 -1.60
C SER A 469 -11.38 -14.69 -2.29
N TYR A 470 -11.38 -16.02 -2.37
CA TYR A 470 -10.43 -16.78 -3.20
C TYR A 470 -10.54 -16.46 -4.70
N ALA A 471 -11.70 -16.04 -5.18
CA ALA A 471 -11.90 -15.60 -6.57
C ALA A 471 -11.18 -14.30 -6.90
N SER A 472 -10.74 -13.54 -5.89
CA SER A 472 -10.09 -12.25 -6.08
C SER A 472 -8.63 -12.38 -6.48
N MET A 473 -8.41 -12.72 -7.74
CA MET A 473 -7.09 -12.76 -8.39
C MET A 473 -6.95 -11.54 -9.29
N MET A 474 -6.88 -10.35 -8.69
CA MET A 474 -6.70 -9.09 -9.41
C MET A 474 -5.25 -8.63 -9.30
N PRO A 475 -4.68 -8.00 -10.35
CA PRO A 475 -3.35 -7.42 -10.24
C PRO A 475 -3.37 -6.18 -9.34
N ASN A 476 -2.32 -5.97 -8.55
CA ASN A 476 -2.05 -4.66 -7.97
C ASN A 476 -1.87 -3.64 -9.09
N VAL A 477 -2.11 -2.37 -8.81
CA VAL A 477 -2.23 -1.35 -9.88
C VAL A 477 -1.26 -0.20 -9.64
N LEU A 478 -0.49 0.16 -10.68
CA LEU A 478 0.36 1.35 -10.70
C LEU A 478 -0.24 2.40 -11.63
N LEU A 479 -0.54 3.57 -11.07
CA LEU A 479 -1.15 4.71 -11.76
C LEU A 479 -0.12 5.83 -11.85
N HIS A 480 0.36 6.12 -13.06
CA HIS A 480 1.30 7.19 -13.35
C HIS A 480 0.58 8.54 -13.49
N ASN A 481 1.06 9.56 -12.83
CA ASN A 481 0.54 10.93 -12.84
C ASN A 481 1.16 11.77 -13.96
N GLN A 482 0.40 12.06 -14.99
CA GLN A 482 0.84 12.87 -16.11
C GLN A 482 0.78 14.37 -15.80
N ALA A 483 1.76 14.86 -15.07
CA ALA A 483 1.94 16.28 -14.76
C ALA A 483 0.68 16.94 -14.13
N GLY A 484 0.05 16.27 -13.18
CA GLY A 484 -1.14 16.75 -12.46
C GLY A 484 -2.43 16.82 -13.29
N LYS A 485 -2.41 16.31 -14.52
CA LYS A 485 -3.56 16.45 -15.44
C LYS A 485 -4.38 15.18 -15.58
N ARG A 486 -3.74 14.03 -15.43
CA ARG A 486 -4.35 12.74 -15.69
C ARG A 486 -3.53 11.62 -15.07
N PHE A 487 -4.19 10.56 -14.60
CA PHE A 487 -3.55 9.31 -14.24
C PHE A 487 -3.71 8.26 -15.34
N THR A 488 -2.66 7.49 -15.59
CA THR A 488 -2.63 6.39 -16.55
C THR A 488 -2.24 5.10 -15.86
N ASP A 489 -3.02 4.05 -16.08
CA ASP A 489 -2.72 2.70 -15.60
C ASP A 489 -1.55 2.13 -16.43
N ILE A 490 -0.40 2.00 -15.81
CA ILE A 490 0.83 1.46 -16.40
C ILE A 490 1.20 0.09 -15.85
N THR A 491 0.30 -0.54 -15.10
CA THR A 491 0.52 -1.82 -14.42
C THR A 491 1.13 -2.89 -15.34
N ALA A 492 0.57 -3.05 -16.52
CA ALA A 492 1.02 -4.08 -17.45
C ALA A 492 2.37 -3.73 -18.13
N SER A 493 2.61 -2.45 -18.47
CA SER A 493 3.87 -2.02 -19.08
C SER A 493 5.01 -2.00 -18.07
N SER A 494 4.75 -1.56 -16.85
CA SER A 494 5.75 -1.55 -15.75
C SER A 494 6.05 -2.93 -15.20
N GLY A 495 5.13 -3.91 -15.33
CA GLY A 495 5.29 -5.25 -14.78
C GLY A 495 5.12 -5.35 -13.26
N THR A 496 4.50 -4.35 -12.63
CA THR A 496 4.30 -4.30 -11.17
C THR A 496 3.00 -4.94 -10.69
N GLY A 497 2.18 -5.47 -11.61
CA GLY A 497 0.89 -6.07 -11.31
C GLY A 497 1.00 -7.44 -10.66
N ALA A 498 1.34 -7.52 -9.38
CA ALA A 498 1.32 -8.78 -8.66
C ALA A 498 -0.12 -9.28 -8.51
N PHE A 499 -0.34 -10.56 -8.89
CA PHE A 499 -1.59 -11.25 -8.59
C PHE A 499 -1.52 -11.74 -7.16
N ALA A 500 -2.31 -11.26 -6.34
CA ALA A 500 -2.64 -11.63 -4.98
C ALA A 500 -3.14 -10.38 -4.25
N LYS A 501 -3.33 -10.48 -2.95
CA LYS A 501 -3.89 -9.40 -2.15
C LYS A 501 -2.74 -8.53 -1.63
N GLY A 502 -2.60 -7.30 -2.14
CA GLY A 502 -1.62 -6.34 -1.67
C GLY A 502 -2.15 -5.51 -0.50
N HIS A 503 -1.34 -5.31 0.54
CA HIS A 503 -1.68 -4.51 1.72
C HIS A 503 -0.65 -3.42 1.98
N GLY A 504 0.33 -3.64 2.84
CA GLY A 504 1.34 -2.63 3.13
C GLY A 504 2.11 -2.23 1.87
N VAL A 505 2.05 -0.96 1.49
CA VAL A 505 2.78 -0.40 0.35
C VAL A 505 3.67 0.73 0.84
N ALA A 506 4.95 0.67 0.53
CA ALA A 506 5.91 1.73 0.83
C ALA A 506 6.83 1.99 -0.38
N PHE A 507 7.14 3.26 -0.62
CA PHE A 507 8.11 3.70 -1.60
C PHE A 507 9.40 4.10 -0.90
N GLY A 508 10.54 3.90 -1.54
CA GLY A 508 11.83 4.38 -1.03
C GLY A 508 12.97 4.02 -1.96
N ASP A 509 13.97 4.86 -2.02
CA ASP A 509 15.23 4.62 -2.73
C ASP A 509 16.12 3.69 -1.87
N LEU A 510 15.88 2.37 -1.99
CA LEU A 510 16.50 1.36 -1.13
C LEU A 510 17.95 1.03 -1.48
N ASN A 511 18.42 1.47 -2.64
CA ASN A 511 19.78 1.24 -3.15
C ASN A 511 20.57 2.52 -3.38
N ASN A 512 20.00 3.68 -3.03
CA ASN A 512 20.58 5.02 -3.14
C ASN A 512 21.00 5.38 -4.59
N ASP A 513 20.24 4.92 -5.59
CA ASP A 513 20.49 5.26 -7.00
C ASP A 513 19.69 6.50 -7.48
N GLY A 514 18.79 6.98 -6.64
CA GLY A 514 17.98 8.16 -6.88
C GLY A 514 16.62 7.86 -7.52
N ASP A 515 16.21 6.61 -7.54
CA ASP A 515 14.92 6.16 -8.05
C ASP A 515 14.15 5.43 -6.94
N GLU A 516 12.88 5.79 -6.72
CA GLU A 516 12.08 5.15 -5.69
C GLU A 516 11.65 3.74 -6.11
N ASP A 517 11.97 2.74 -5.27
CA ASP A 517 11.51 1.36 -5.37
C ASP A 517 10.15 1.19 -4.68
N ILE A 518 9.44 0.08 -4.98
CA ILE A 518 8.13 -0.20 -4.39
C ILE A 518 8.19 -1.50 -3.59
N PHE A 519 7.99 -1.43 -2.28
CA PHE A 519 7.83 -2.59 -1.41
C PHE A 519 6.35 -2.85 -1.13
N VAL A 520 5.91 -4.12 -1.24
CA VAL A 520 4.51 -4.51 -1.05
C VAL A 520 4.41 -5.77 -0.20
N VAL A 521 3.75 -5.66 0.95
CA VAL A 521 3.30 -6.84 1.73
C VAL A 521 2.12 -7.47 1.04
N MET A 522 2.23 -8.77 0.77
CA MET A 522 1.21 -9.54 0.06
C MET A 522 0.59 -10.58 1.00
N GLY A 523 -0.70 -10.83 0.81
CA GLY A 523 -1.44 -11.86 1.54
C GLY A 523 -2.84 -11.41 1.93
N GLY A 524 -3.70 -12.35 2.31
CA GLY A 524 -5.05 -12.09 2.81
C GLY A 524 -5.14 -12.19 4.34
N PRO A 525 -6.36 -12.04 4.89
CA PRO A 525 -6.57 -12.09 6.33
C PRO A 525 -6.55 -13.53 6.91
N GLN A 526 -6.60 -14.56 6.06
CA GLN A 526 -6.67 -15.97 6.48
C GLN A 526 -5.29 -16.63 6.41
N VAL A 527 -5.02 -17.57 7.32
CA VAL A 527 -3.75 -18.30 7.40
C VAL A 527 -3.40 -19.01 6.09
N GLY A 528 -4.37 -19.56 5.37
CA GLY A 528 -4.16 -20.19 4.07
C GLY A 528 -4.00 -19.21 2.89
N ASP A 529 -4.18 -17.92 3.12
CA ASP A 529 -4.12 -16.88 2.08
C ASP A 529 -2.79 -16.11 2.13
N ARG A 530 -1.69 -16.83 2.28
CA ARG A 530 -0.34 -16.30 2.35
C ARG A 530 0.26 -16.16 0.96
N PHE A 531 1.02 -15.08 0.77
CA PHE A 531 1.77 -14.80 -0.46
C PHE A 531 3.14 -14.16 -0.13
N PRO A 532 4.14 -14.31 -1.01
CA PRO A 532 5.42 -13.65 -0.80
C PRO A 532 5.31 -12.14 -1.00
N SER A 533 5.94 -11.37 -0.12
CA SER A 533 6.11 -9.93 -0.28
C SER A 533 6.91 -9.62 -1.55
N ARG A 534 6.74 -8.43 -2.10
CA ARG A 534 7.38 -7.97 -3.34
C ARG A 534 8.25 -6.77 -3.09
N LEU A 535 9.37 -6.71 -3.80
CA LEU A 535 10.22 -5.55 -3.91
C LEU A 535 10.48 -5.29 -5.39
N PHE A 536 9.82 -4.29 -5.93
CA PHE A 536 9.96 -3.86 -7.31
C PHE A 536 11.06 -2.81 -7.42
N GLU A 537 12.23 -3.20 -7.92
CA GLU A 537 13.31 -2.27 -8.22
C GLU A 537 12.95 -1.42 -9.44
N ASN A 538 13.08 -0.11 -9.30
CA ASN A 538 12.82 0.85 -10.37
C ASN A 538 13.91 0.76 -11.46
N PRO A 539 13.55 0.72 -12.74
CA PRO A 539 14.54 0.63 -13.83
C PRO A 539 15.33 1.92 -14.08
N GLY A 540 14.96 3.06 -13.51
CA GLY A 540 15.67 4.35 -13.66
C GLY A 540 15.81 4.86 -15.09
N LYS A 541 14.87 4.55 -15.99
CA LYS A 541 15.00 4.83 -17.43
C LYS A 541 14.49 6.19 -17.90
N HIS A 542 14.07 7.06 -17.00
CA HIS A 542 13.44 8.35 -17.33
C HIS A 542 14.45 9.47 -17.61
N GLY A 543 15.65 9.44 -17.00
CA GLY A 543 16.70 10.44 -17.17
C GLY A 543 16.34 11.81 -16.62
N ASN A 544 15.49 11.86 -15.60
CA ASN A 544 15.15 13.04 -14.82
C ASN A 544 16.11 13.20 -13.63
N ASP A 545 16.27 14.42 -13.17
CA ASP A 545 17.03 14.75 -11.97
C ASP A 545 16.16 14.61 -10.72
N TRP A 546 16.82 14.49 -9.57
CA TRP A 546 16.18 14.33 -8.27
C TRP A 546 16.95 15.02 -7.15
N ILE A 547 16.36 15.11 -5.97
CA ILE A 547 17.03 15.46 -4.72
C ILE A 547 16.30 14.79 -3.56
N THR A 548 17.05 14.24 -2.61
CA THR A 548 16.47 13.68 -1.37
C THR A 548 16.85 14.55 -0.19
N LEU A 549 15.86 14.97 0.60
CA LEU A 549 16.00 15.86 1.73
C LEU A 549 15.67 15.11 3.04
N ARG A 550 16.64 15.04 3.95
CA ARG A 550 16.43 14.68 5.35
C ARG A 550 16.25 15.97 6.14
N LEU A 551 15.10 16.17 6.75
CA LEU A 551 14.85 17.32 7.62
C LEU A 551 15.04 16.92 9.08
N VAL A 552 15.65 17.81 9.87
CA VAL A 552 15.88 17.58 11.29
C VAL A 552 15.32 18.77 12.08
N GLY A 553 14.22 18.55 12.79
CA GLY A 553 13.61 19.56 13.67
C GLY A 553 14.48 19.83 14.91
N VAL A 554 14.37 21.03 15.44
CA VAL A 554 15.00 21.48 16.70
C VAL A 554 13.96 22.00 17.66
N LYS A 555 13.09 22.89 17.22
CA LYS A 555 11.89 23.31 17.94
C LYS A 555 10.67 22.54 17.44
N SER A 556 10.62 22.25 16.16
CA SER A 556 9.69 21.29 15.56
C SER A 556 10.09 19.88 15.97
N ASN A 557 9.16 18.93 15.89
CA ASN A 557 9.47 17.52 16.14
C ASN A 557 10.67 17.07 15.31
N ARG A 558 11.46 16.18 15.83
CA ARG A 558 12.76 15.81 15.26
C ARG A 558 12.67 15.23 13.87
N GLY A 559 11.65 14.43 13.61
CA GLY A 559 11.36 13.86 12.29
C GLY A 559 10.79 14.87 11.29
N ALA A 560 10.58 16.14 11.72
CA ALA A 560 10.02 17.24 10.93
C ALA A 560 8.63 16.96 10.34
N ILE A 561 7.85 16.03 10.91
CA ILE A 561 6.48 15.75 10.46
C ILE A 561 5.66 17.04 10.49
N GLY A 562 4.97 17.33 9.38
CA GLY A 562 4.24 18.57 9.15
C GLY A 562 5.05 19.67 8.48
N ALA A 563 6.38 19.53 8.34
CA ALA A 563 7.19 20.49 7.60
C ALA A 563 6.86 20.45 6.11
N ARG A 564 6.74 21.63 5.51
CA ARG A 564 6.42 21.78 4.10
C ARG A 564 7.65 22.19 3.31
N ILE A 565 7.86 21.55 2.18
CA ILE A 565 9.02 21.71 1.30
C ILE A 565 8.56 22.26 -0.05
N GLY A 566 9.19 23.32 -0.52
CA GLY A 566 9.02 23.84 -1.88
C GLY A 566 10.35 23.85 -2.62
N VAL A 567 10.51 23.01 -3.63
CA VAL A 567 11.69 22.99 -4.50
C VAL A 567 11.36 23.70 -5.81
N THR A 568 11.91 24.90 -5.99
CA THR A 568 11.73 25.68 -7.22
C THR A 568 12.82 25.33 -8.21
N VAL A 569 12.44 24.86 -9.40
CA VAL A 569 13.35 24.47 -10.48
C VAL A 569 13.11 25.30 -11.74
N VAL A 570 14.18 25.43 -12.55
CA VAL A 570 14.14 26.02 -13.88
C VAL A 570 14.51 24.94 -14.89
N ASN A 571 13.57 24.52 -15.70
CA ASN A 571 13.74 23.51 -16.73
C ASN A 571 14.54 24.04 -17.94
N GLU A 572 14.98 23.14 -18.83
CA GLU A 572 15.75 23.48 -20.05
C GLU A 572 15.07 24.56 -20.91
N GLY A 573 13.73 24.57 -20.97
CA GLY A 573 12.92 25.60 -21.66
C GLY A 573 12.79 26.93 -20.93
N ARG A 574 13.45 27.11 -19.76
CA ARG A 574 13.33 28.25 -18.83
C ARG A 574 11.94 28.35 -18.19
N GLU A 575 11.15 27.32 -18.22
CA GLU A 575 9.92 27.23 -17.45
C GLU A 575 10.26 27.05 -15.97
N ARG A 576 9.67 27.88 -15.13
CA ARG A 576 9.87 27.86 -13.68
C ARG A 576 8.68 27.19 -13.03
N ARG A 577 8.93 26.16 -12.20
CA ARG A 577 7.89 25.50 -11.40
C ARG A 577 8.37 25.24 -9.99
N THR A 578 7.45 25.10 -9.04
CA THR A 578 7.74 24.66 -7.68
C THR A 578 7.11 23.29 -7.46
N ILE A 579 7.89 22.37 -6.92
CA ILE A 579 7.47 21.03 -6.55
C ILE A 579 7.27 21.01 -5.05
N TRP A 580 6.13 20.53 -4.61
CA TRP A 580 5.74 20.58 -3.22
C TRP A 580 5.73 19.20 -2.59
N ARG A 581 6.23 19.12 -1.34
CA ARG A 581 6.15 17.95 -0.48
C ARG A 581 5.79 18.39 0.94
N THR A 582 5.16 17.51 1.69
CA THR A 582 4.93 17.66 3.13
C THR A 582 5.43 16.41 3.81
N VAL A 583 6.24 16.56 4.85
CA VAL A 583 6.71 15.42 5.65
C VAL A 583 5.55 14.84 6.43
N GLY A 584 5.24 13.57 6.20
CA GLY A 584 4.13 12.86 6.82
C GLY A 584 4.54 11.47 7.29
N SER A 585 3.74 10.91 8.21
CA SER A 585 3.99 9.60 8.83
C SER A 585 3.39 8.43 8.05
N GLY A 586 2.97 8.63 6.82
CA GLY A 586 2.60 7.54 5.93
C GLY A 586 1.19 7.54 5.38
N GLY A 587 0.89 6.46 4.63
CA GLY A 587 -0.38 6.19 4.00
C GLY A 587 -1.23 5.22 4.82
N SER A 588 -2.02 4.41 4.13
CA SER A 588 -2.85 3.37 4.73
C SER A 588 -2.18 2.00 4.57
N PHE A 589 -1.89 1.30 5.66
CA PHE A 589 -1.18 0.02 5.76
C PHE A 589 0.31 0.06 5.34
N GLY A 590 0.85 1.22 5.02
CA GLY A 590 2.25 1.37 4.70
C GLY A 590 2.68 2.82 4.84
N ALA A 591 3.96 3.03 5.13
CA ALA A 591 4.55 4.35 5.26
C ALA A 591 5.91 4.41 4.56
N SER A 592 6.07 5.42 3.73
CA SER A 592 7.33 5.77 3.09
C SER A 592 8.26 6.51 4.06
N PRO A 593 9.56 6.64 3.79
CA PRO A 593 10.50 7.29 4.68
C PRO A 593 10.14 8.74 5.00
N LEU A 594 10.52 9.22 6.19
CA LEU A 594 10.37 10.63 6.54
C LEU A 594 11.32 11.53 5.74
N GLN A 595 12.46 11.03 5.25
CA GLN A 595 13.23 11.73 4.23
C GLN A 595 12.41 11.88 2.96
N GLN A 596 12.38 13.07 2.37
CA GLN A 596 11.55 13.36 1.21
C GLN A 596 12.36 13.26 -0.07
N HIS A 597 11.97 12.32 -0.93
CA HIS A 597 12.44 12.23 -2.31
C HIS A 597 11.65 13.20 -3.20
N VAL A 598 12.34 13.97 -4.02
CA VAL A 598 11.74 14.99 -4.89
C VAL A 598 12.32 14.85 -6.29
N GLY A 599 11.54 14.32 -7.20
CA GLY A 599 11.88 14.35 -8.63
C GLY A 599 11.80 15.77 -9.16
N LEU A 600 12.73 16.13 -10.01
CA LEU A 600 12.90 17.50 -10.52
C LEU A 600 12.53 17.63 -12.00
N GLY A 601 12.33 16.48 -12.66
CA GLY A 601 12.23 16.42 -14.11
C GLY A 601 13.57 16.72 -14.77
N LYS A 602 13.57 16.95 -16.07
CA LYS A 602 14.77 17.41 -16.80
C LYS A 602 15.06 18.85 -16.44
N SER A 603 15.73 19.05 -15.33
CA SER A 603 15.96 20.35 -14.74
C SER A 603 17.38 20.84 -15.02
N ALA A 604 17.51 22.05 -15.52
CA ALA A 604 18.80 22.70 -15.67
C ALA A 604 19.36 23.19 -14.33
N LYS A 605 18.50 23.52 -13.35
CA LYS A 605 18.92 24.15 -12.08
C LYS A 605 17.83 24.12 -11.03
N ILE A 606 18.20 23.78 -9.79
CA ILE A 606 17.43 24.14 -8.60
C ILE A 606 17.67 25.62 -8.33
N GLU A 607 16.62 26.45 -8.39
CA GLU A 607 16.72 27.87 -8.09
C GLU A 607 16.78 28.09 -6.58
N LYS A 608 15.88 27.44 -5.84
CA LYS A 608 15.83 27.49 -4.37
C LYS A 608 15.08 26.30 -3.80
N ILE A 609 15.40 26.01 -2.53
CA ILE A 609 14.65 25.10 -1.67
C ILE A 609 14.13 25.92 -0.50
N GLU A 610 12.85 25.85 -0.23
CA GLU A 610 12.19 26.56 0.87
C GLU A 610 11.56 25.54 1.82
N ILE A 611 11.82 25.67 3.12
CA ILE A 611 11.28 24.81 4.18
C ILE A 611 10.46 25.68 5.13
N TRP A 612 9.20 25.31 5.35
CA TRP A 612 8.34 25.90 6.36
C TRP A 612 8.22 24.92 7.52
N TRP A 613 8.70 25.34 8.67
CA TRP A 613 8.70 24.54 9.89
C TRP A 613 7.41 24.78 10.69
N PRO A 614 6.63 23.73 11.04
CA PRO A 614 5.29 23.91 11.61
C PRO A 614 5.32 24.57 12.99
N THR A 615 6.10 24.03 13.93
CA THR A 615 6.11 24.46 15.33
C THR A 615 6.80 25.81 15.54
N SER A 616 7.93 26.04 14.87
CA SER A 616 8.63 27.33 14.99
C SER A 616 7.99 28.43 14.15
N LYS A 617 7.15 28.06 13.16
CA LYS A 617 6.56 28.95 12.15
C LYS A 617 7.63 29.75 11.38
N THR A 618 8.86 29.19 11.31
CA THR A 618 9.97 29.80 10.58
C THR A 618 10.05 29.26 9.17
N LYS A 619 10.63 30.06 8.29
CA LYS A 619 10.93 29.70 6.91
C LYS A 619 12.42 29.79 6.68
N GLN A 620 13.01 28.71 6.14
CA GLN A 620 14.41 28.70 5.70
C GLN A 620 14.44 28.62 4.17
N THR A 621 15.44 29.25 3.54
CA THR A 621 15.63 29.25 2.09
C THR A 621 17.07 28.95 1.77
N PHE A 622 17.29 28.01 0.85
CA PHE A 622 18.61 27.59 0.39
C PHE A 622 18.70 27.74 -1.13
N GLU A 623 19.80 28.29 -1.60
CA GLU A 623 20.09 28.50 -3.02
C GLU A 623 21.39 27.80 -3.41
N ASN A 624 21.65 27.68 -4.72
CA ASN A 624 22.86 27.07 -5.27
C ASN A 624 23.06 25.60 -4.87
N ILE A 625 21.96 24.86 -4.73
CA ILE A 625 21.95 23.42 -4.49
C ILE A 625 21.98 22.69 -5.84
N SER A 626 22.87 21.72 -5.97
CA SER A 626 22.92 20.85 -7.15
C SER A 626 21.87 19.74 -7.06
N PRO A 627 21.32 19.24 -8.18
CA PRO A 627 20.49 18.03 -8.20
C PRO A 627 21.33 16.76 -7.97
N ASN A 628 20.67 15.62 -7.91
CA ASN A 628 21.22 14.26 -7.83
C ASN A 628 22.11 14.06 -6.59
N GLN A 629 21.56 14.38 -5.43
CA GLN A 629 22.26 14.20 -4.16
C GLN A 629 21.30 14.08 -2.97
N PHE A 630 21.82 13.53 -1.90
CA PHE A 630 21.18 13.49 -0.58
C PHE A 630 21.70 14.67 0.25
N ILE A 631 20.80 15.41 0.86
CA ILE A 631 21.14 16.52 1.75
C ILE A 631 20.36 16.45 3.06
N GLU A 632 20.98 16.96 4.13
CA GLU A 632 20.32 17.20 5.40
C GLU A 632 20.15 18.70 5.62
N ILE A 633 18.95 19.08 6.06
CA ILE A 633 18.60 20.44 6.44
C ILE A 633 18.11 20.41 7.88
N LYS A 634 18.81 21.16 8.74
CA LYS A 634 18.44 21.28 10.14
C LYS A 634 17.76 22.62 10.41
N GLU A 635 16.72 22.57 11.21
CA GLU A 635 15.98 23.76 11.61
C GLU A 635 16.91 24.80 12.26
N PHE A 636 16.79 26.08 11.86
CA PHE A 636 17.61 27.24 12.24
C PHE A 636 19.05 27.26 11.70
N GLU A 637 19.55 26.21 11.05
CA GLU A 637 20.87 26.26 10.40
C GLU A 637 20.75 26.83 8.97
N ASN A 638 21.67 27.73 8.60
CA ASN A 638 21.66 28.40 7.28
C ASN A 638 22.48 27.67 6.21
N SER A 639 22.93 26.45 6.49
CA SER A 639 23.70 25.61 5.58
C SER A 639 23.05 24.26 5.42
N VAL A 640 23.27 23.63 4.28
CA VAL A 640 22.89 22.23 4.04
C VAL A 640 24.10 21.33 4.26
N THR A 641 23.88 20.13 4.78
CA THR A 641 24.88 19.08 4.87
C THR A 641 24.68 18.09 3.74
N LYS A 642 25.69 17.91 2.88
CA LYS A 642 25.64 16.85 1.87
C LYS A 642 25.90 15.50 2.54
N LEU A 643 24.98 14.56 2.32
CA LEU A 643 25.12 13.18 2.77
C LEU A 643 25.75 12.33 1.65
N THR A 644 26.76 11.53 2.01
CA THR A 644 27.38 10.61 1.06
C THR A 644 26.85 9.21 1.34
N ARG A 645 26.18 8.62 0.36
CA ARG A 645 25.62 7.28 0.44
C ARG A 645 26.15 6.41 -0.67
N PRO A 646 26.48 5.13 -0.41
CA PRO A 646 26.90 4.20 -1.46
C PRO A 646 25.69 3.82 -2.32
N THR A 647 25.86 3.81 -3.63
CA THR A 647 24.88 3.25 -4.57
C THR A 647 25.22 1.80 -4.86
N PHE A 648 24.24 0.93 -4.87
CA PHE A 648 24.39 -0.50 -5.16
C PHE A 648 23.17 -1.04 -5.92
N GLN A 649 23.22 -2.29 -6.38
CA GLN A 649 22.14 -2.93 -7.10
C GLN A 649 21.39 -3.89 -6.16
N LEU A 650 20.07 -3.80 -6.10
CA LEU A 650 19.24 -4.72 -5.31
C LEU A 650 19.33 -6.17 -5.83
N GLY A 651 19.21 -7.14 -4.92
CA GLY A 651 19.37 -8.56 -5.21
C GLY A 651 20.82 -9.05 -5.21
N GLY A 652 21.78 -8.17 -5.01
CA GLY A 652 23.19 -8.49 -4.71
C GLY A 652 23.87 -9.54 -5.61
N PRO A 653 24.71 -10.42 -5.06
CA PRO A 653 25.42 -11.45 -5.82
C PRO A 653 24.51 -12.51 -6.46
N ALA A 654 23.35 -12.80 -5.86
CA ALA A 654 22.42 -13.82 -6.38
C ALA A 654 21.82 -13.40 -7.73
N ARG A 655 21.50 -12.12 -7.90
CA ARG A 655 21.04 -11.56 -9.17
C ARG A 655 22.12 -11.62 -10.25
N ARG A 656 23.36 -11.23 -9.93
CA ARG A 656 24.51 -11.29 -10.86
C ARG A 656 24.77 -12.70 -11.37
N ALA A 657 24.55 -13.72 -10.54
CA ALA A 657 24.69 -15.13 -10.94
C ALA A 657 23.57 -15.56 -11.92
N ARG A 658 22.33 -15.11 -11.72
CA ARG A 658 21.20 -15.38 -12.63
C ARG A 658 21.39 -14.73 -14.01
N GLU A 659 21.73 -13.44 -14.06
CA GLU A 659 21.96 -12.70 -15.31
C GLU A 659 23.08 -13.34 -16.16
N ARG A 660 24.14 -13.85 -15.53
CA ARG A 660 25.21 -14.59 -16.23
C ARG A 660 24.73 -15.94 -16.79
N SER A 661 23.80 -16.61 -16.12
CA SER A 661 23.26 -17.89 -16.60
C SER A 661 22.29 -17.75 -17.77
N THR A 662 21.60 -16.60 -17.88
CA THR A 662 20.66 -16.29 -18.97
C THR A 662 21.32 -15.66 -20.19
N SER A 663 22.49 -15.02 -20.04
CA SER A 663 23.26 -14.42 -21.14
C SER A 663 24.24 -15.39 -21.82
N GLY A 664 24.35 -16.63 -21.32
CA GLY A 664 25.22 -17.69 -21.82
C GLY A 664 24.51 -18.84 -22.54
N GLY A 665 23.20 -18.68 -22.88
CA GLY A 665 22.39 -19.70 -23.57
C GLY A 665 22.14 -19.36 -25.05
#